data_7594efdd8746f3a440b1de3f357af0d7
#
_entry.id   7594efdd8746f3a440b1de3f357af0d7
#
_cell.length_a   1.000
_cell.length_b   1.000
_cell.length_c   1.000
_cell.angle_alpha   90.00
_cell.angle_beta   90.00
_cell.angle_gamma   90.00
#
_symmetry.space_group_name_H-M   'P 1'
#
loop_
_entity.id
_entity.type
_entity.pdbx_description
1 polymer ?
#
loop_
_entity_poly.entity_id
_entity_poly.type
_entity_poly.pdbx_seq_one_letter_code
_entity_poly.pdbx_strand_id
1 'polypeptide(L)'
;LNQQTKHRHKFSLFDEHTGNIPCGNIVYIIAFFIPVIIFTALYFAREIFPFGNNCYLRSDMYHQYAPFFSELWYKIRNAESLTYSWDIGMGTNFTSLYAYYLASPANWIIVLFPQKYMIEIMNTLIILKLSLSSVSMTHYISRHFSNKNICIALFGLFYAFSGYVAAYSWNIMWLDCLILVPLIMLGLERLVNEDKCFLYCISLGLCIFTNYYIAIMVCLSVVLYFIVLVTAYKKERTFKNYFKTFLKFAFYSLIAGGLAACLLLPEFYTFSLSASSDIAFPKKLSLYFSILNMLTRQLINVPVHLGLEHYPNIYCGVAVFLLYPLYVMDKDINLCEKIGKSVLLLVFLTAFNLNIPNFIWHGFHYPNSLPCRQSFIYIFFLLTMCYEALSHIKRMTSRQLGIAVWISLGLLVLIEQVFAVDETYDFKAIYLSGAFILVYAGLMIVYNKTNWKLPVTVFLAFIVCIIECTINMDSTGIGTTNRTSYLLDYDAIKSVTQTVRDEDTSFYRMDKKFGARSKNDGAWHNYHSISTFSSTSSAGMSELFGKLGFEHSMNAYGYNGATLVTESLFSVKYTITNRILTSSSLREYYVGDDGEFVYENKYTLPLGFITYNNAGEWNPSEANGTGIENQNSLIQTLTGIANVFTLTYENATDSSFEVKPVKAGHLYMVVRNTTCDNVTATINNSEYTYSGLKNGNHIIDLGYAVPADTVVISGDSAMNASVYTLETSRFTEAYNILNGSSLSITSFKDTKIKGTITANKAATLIFSIPYDKGWKVYIDGRKVET
;
A
#
# COMPACT_ATOMS: atom_id res chain seq x y z
N LEU A 1 53.42 36.24 15.51
CA LEU A 1 52.97 36.85 14.23
C LEU A 1 52.55 35.75 13.30
N ASN A 2 51.24 35.55 13.21
CA ASN A 2 50.56 34.58 12.38
C ASN A 2 50.55 35.00 10.90
N GLN A 3 51.20 34.25 10.05
CA GLN A 3 50.90 34.26 8.62
C GLN A 3 49.91 33.15 8.33
N GLN A 4 48.62 33.50 8.17
CA GLN A 4 47.63 32.63 7.51
C GLN A 4 47.94 32.60 6.02
N THR A 5 48.56 31.56 5.53
CA THR A 5 48.66 31.24 4.12
C THR A 5 47.28 30.76 3.64
N LYS A 6 46.57 31.63 2.89
CA LYS A 6 45.44 31.26 2.06
C LYS A 6 45.91 30.28 1.00
N HIS A 7 45.75 28.98 1.25
CA HIS A 7 45.82 27.97 0.19
C HIS A 7 44.61 28.17 -0.75
N ARG A 8 44.87 28.84 -1.90
CA ARG A 8 44.03 28.68 -3.08
C ARG A 8 44.09 27.18 -3.47
N HIS A 9 43.05 26.44 -3.23
CA HIS A 9 42.88 25.11 -3.81
C HIS A 9 42.88 25.23 -5.33
N LYS A 10 44.03 24.96 -5.96
CA LYS A 10 44.10 24.59 -7.36
C LYS A 10 43.28 23.30 -7.48
N PHE A 11 42.26 23.32 -8.33
CA PHE A 11 41.55 22.12 -8.77
C PHE A 11 42.54 21.17 -9.43
N SER A 12 43.14 20.28 -8.66
CA SER A 12 43.81 19.11 -9.22
C SER A 12 42.75 18.04 -9.37
N LEU A 13 42.48 17.63 -10.60
CA LEU A 13 41.56 16.54 -10.95
C LEU A 13 42.02 15.17 -10.38
N PHE A 14 43.21 15.12 -9.76
CA PHE A 14 43.80 13.89 -9.22
C PHE A 14 44.53 14.15 -7.92
N ASP A 15 44.24 13.35 -6.92
CA ASP A 15 45.11 13.11 -5.78
C ASP A 15 45.93 11.85 -6.09
N GLU A 16 47.20 12.05 -6.48
CA GLU A 16 48.12 10.97 -6.93
C GLU A 16 48.41 9.91 -5.81
N HIS A 17 48.18 10.26 -4.55
CA HIS A 17 48.49 9.38 -3.43
C HIS A 17 47.34 8.46 -2.99
N THR A 18 46.11 8.82 -3.27
CA THR A 18 44.91 8.05 -2.82
C THR A 18 44.12 7.43 -3.97
N GLY A 19 44.42 7.77 -5.20
CA GLY A 19 43.66 7.31 -6.40
C GLY A 19 42.21 7.78 -6.44
N ASN A 20 41.86 8.78 -5.65
CA ASN A 20 40.51 9.33 -5.58
C ASN A 20 40.32 10.46 -6.59
N ILE A 21 39.18 10.48 -7.27
CA ILE A 21 38.73 11.62 -8.06
C ILE A 21 37.84 12.48 -7.16
N PRO A 22 38.36 13.56 -6.56
CA PRO A 22 37.56 14.41 -5.71
C PRO A 22 36.55 15.21 -6.56
N CYS A 23 35.27 14.94 -6.37
CA CYS A 23 34.19 15.52 -7.16
C CYS A 23 33.47 16.68 -6.47
N GLY A 24 33.83 16.97 -5.22
CA GLY A 24 33.16 18.03 -4.45
C GLY A 24 31.66 17.79 -4.28
N ASN A 25 30.83 18.80 -4.54
CA ASN A 25 29.38 18.70 -4.42
C ASN A 25 28.70 18.18 -5.72
N ILE A 26 29.44 18.04 -6.80
CA ILE A 26 28.93 17.51 -8.11
C ILE A 26 28.44 16.07 -7.94
N VAL A 27 29.02 15.30 -6.99
CA VAL A 27 28.58 13.93 -6.70
C VAL A 27 27.10 13.84 -6.35
N TYR A 28 26.56 14.83 -5.65
CA TYR A 28 25.13 14.87 -5.29
C TYR A 28 24.25 15.21 -6.49
N ILE A 29 24.75 16.08 -7.40
CA ILE A 29 24.05 16.41 -8.64
C ILE A 29 23.96 15.16 -9.53
N ILE A 30 25.05 14.41 -9.67
CA ILE A 30 25.09 13.14 -10.40
C ILE A 30 24.12 12.14 -9.78
N ALA A 31 24.17 11.96 -8.46
CA ALA A 31 23.29 11.03 -7.74
C ALA A 31 21.81 11.39 -7.86
N PHE A 32 21.46 12.66 -8.05
CA PHE A 32 20.08 13.09 -8.23
C PHE A 32 19.61 12.95 -9.69
N PHE A 33 20.39 13.44 -10.67
CA PHE A 33 19.92 13.51 -12.03
C PHE A 33 20.01 12.20 -12.82
N ILE A 34 20.94 11.30 -12.50
CA ILE A 34 21.01 10.00 -13.20
C ILE A 34 19.72 9.19 -13.00
N PRO A 35 19.15 9.02 -11.77
CA PRO A 35 17.86 8.37 -11.63
C PRO A 35 16.73 9.07 -12.40
N VAL A 36 16.67 10.41 -12.40
CA VAL A 36 15.67 11.15 -13.20
C VAL A 36 15.78 10.79 -14.68
N ILE A 37 17.02 10.77 -15.23
CA ILE A 37 17.26 10.45 -16.63
C ILE A 37 16.87 9.00 -16.95
N ILE A 38 17.25 8.04 -16.11
CA ILE A 38 16.91 6.62 -16.31
C ILE A 38 15.38 6.42 -16.27
N PHE A 39 14.69 6.96 -15.27
CA PHE A 39 13.22 6.83 -15.20
C PHE A 39 12.53 7.54 -16.37
N THR A 40 13.01 8.70 -16.79
CA THR A 40 12.47 9.40 -17.96
C THR A 40 12.66 8.56 -19.24
N ALA A 41 13.82 7.95 -19.42
CA ALA A 41 14.08 7.04 -20.54
C ALA A 41 13.19 5.78 -20.49
N LEU A 42 12.98 5.20 -19.31
CA LEU A 42 12.07 4.07 -19.11
C LEU A 42 10.61 4.46 -19.38
N TYR A 43 10.19 5.65 -18.97
CA TYR A 43 8.85 6.16 -19.26
C TYR A 43 8.63 6.36 -20.75
N PHE A 44 9.65 6.88 -21.46
CA PHE A 44 9.62 6.97 -22.92
C PHE A 44 9.52 5.59 -23.58
N ALA A 45 10.33 4.62 -23.14
CA ALA A 45 10.35 3.27 -23.71
C ALA A 45 9.04 2.48 -23.44
N ARG A 46 8.34 2.77 -22.33
CA ARG A 46 7.08 2.14 -21.91
C ARG A 46 5.84 2.95 -22.29
N GLU A 47 6.00 3.99 -23.11
CA GLU A 47 4.91 4.87 -23.53
C GLU A 47 4.08 5.43 -22.36
N ILE A 48 4.75 5.73 -21.23
CA ILE A 48 4.09 6.34 -20.06
C ILE A 48 3.91 7.84 -20.34
N PHE A 49 2.73 8.37 -20.03
CA PHE A 49 2.41 9.79 -20.20
C PHE A 49 3.52 10.70 -19.61
N PRO A 50 3.99 11.74 -20.31
CA PRO A 50 3.45 12.33 -21.54
C PRO A 50 3.95 11.69 -22.86
N PHE A 51 4.72 10.61 -22.82
CA PHE A 51 5.32 10.00 -24.00
C PHE A 51 4.38 9.03 -24.75
N GLY A 52 3.27 8.65 -24.14
CA GLY A 52 2.26 7.76 -24.70
C GLY A 52 1.01 7.71 -23.81
N ASN A 53 0.23 6.64 -23.96
CA ASN A 53 -1.07 6.49 -23.28
C ASN A 53 -1.06 5.51 -22.10
N ASN A 54 0.10 5.16 -21.59
CA ASN A 54 0.23 4.35 -20.38
C ASN A 54 0.47 5.24 -19.16
N CYS A 55 0.26 4.70 -17.97
CA CYS A 55 0.67 5.29 -16.70
C CYS A 55 1.32 4.23 -15.81
N TYR A 56 2.20 4.66 -14.91
CA TYR A 56 2.73 3.80 -13.87
C TYR A 56 1.72 3.77 -12.71
N LEU A 57 0.82 2.80 -12.80
CA LEU A 57 -0.26 2.59 -11.84
C LEU A 57 -0.42 1.09 -11.62
N ARG A 58 0.11 0.57 -10.50
CA ARG A 58 0.26 -0.85 -10.25
C ARG A 58 -0.36 -1.23 -8.90
N SER A 59 -1.03 -2.40 -8.84
CA SER A 59 -1.52 -3.00 -7.59
C SER A 59 -2.33 -2.02 -6.74
N ASP A 60 -2.00 -1.85 -5.46
CA ASP A 60 -2.70 -0.96 -4.53
C ASP A 60 -2.65 0.53 -4.95
N MET A 61 -1.70 0.91 -5.78
CA MET A 61 -1.67 2.25 -6.36
C MET A 61 -2.91 2.53 -7.21
N TYR A 62 -3.39 1.50 -7.95
CA TYR A 62 -4.62 1.54 -8.73
C TYR A 62 -5.87 1.62 -7.85
N HIS A 63 -5.94 0.75 -6.83
CA HIS A 63 -7.15 0.52 -6.05
C HIS A 63 -7.29 1.42 -4.82
N GLN A 64 -6.17 1.90 -4.26
CA GLN A 64 -6.12 2.62 -2.98
C GLN A 64 -5.44 3.98 -3.10
N TYR A 65 -4.18 4.05 -3.57
CA TYR A 65 -3.41 5.29 -3.41
C TYR A 65 -3.93 6.41 -4.30
N ALA A 66 -4.23 6.15 -5.57
CA ALA A 66 -4.78 7.18 -6.45
C ALA A 66 -6.12 7.74 -5.93
N PRO A 67 -7.10 6.90 -5.51
CA PRO A 67 -8.31 7.38 -4.83
C PRO A 67 -8.04 8.18 -3.56
N PHE A 68 -7.15 7.72 -2.68
CA PHE A 68 -6.88 8.42 -1.41
C PHE A 68 -6.14 9.75 -1.61
N PHE A 69 -5.26 9.86 -2.62
CA PHE A 69 -4.66 11.12 -3.02
C PHE A 69 -5.70 12.10 -3.59
N SER A 70 -6.68 11.58 -4.36
CA SER A 70 -7.81 12.36 -4.87
C SER A 70 -8.66 12.92 -3.72
N GLU A 71 -8.95 12.09 -2.71
CA GLU A 71 -9.69 12.50 -1.51
C GLU A 71 -8.91 13.54 -0.68
N LEU A 72 -7.60 13.34 -0.49
CA LEU A 72 -6.74 14.32 0.21
C LEU A 72 -6.76 15.68 -0.51
N TRP A 73 -6.63 15.66 -1.84
CA TRP A 73 -6.69 16.87 -2.65
C TRP A 73 -8.01 17.61 -2.45
N TYR A 74 -9.13 16.87 -2.52
CA TYR A 74 -10.47 17.42 -2.39
C TYR A 74 -10.68 18.06 -1.01
N LYS A 75 -10.31 17.35 0.06
CA LYS A 75 -10.43 17.86 1.44
C LYS A 75 -9.59 19.11 1.69
N ILE A 76 -8.36 19.17 1.22
CA ILE A 76 -7.52 20.35 1.40
C ILE A 76 -8.06 21.54 0.60
N ARG A 77 -8.48 21.32 -0.66
CA ARG A 77 -8.97 22.41 -1.53
C ARG A 77 -10.30 22.97 -1.06
N ASN A 78 -11.15 22.17 -0.46
CA ASN A 78 -12.47 22.60 0.06
C ASN A 78 -12.45 22.92 1.56
N ALA A 79 -11.27 22.91 2.20
CA ALA A 79 -11.10 23.15 3.65
C ALA A 79 -11.96 22.20 4.53
N GLU A 80 -12.13 20.95 4.10
CA GLU A 80 -12.82 19.90 4.85
C GLU A 80 -11.93 19.29 5.93
N SER A 81 -12.56 18.54 6.85
CA SER A 81 -11.86 17.93 7.97
C SER A 81 -10.94 16.78 7.51
N LEU A 82 -9.70 16.76 8.02
CA LEU A 82 -8.77 15.63 7.87
C LEU A 82 -8.97 14.55 8.96
N THR A 83 -10.05 14.64 9.76
CA THR A 83 -10.31 13.65 10.81
C THR A 83 -11.30 12.57 10.39
N TYR A 84 -12.25 12.89 9.51
CA TYR A 84 -13.28 11.97 9.05
C TYR A 84 -13.58 12.17 7.57
N SER A 85 -13.84 11.08 6.83
CA SER A 85 -14.31 11.12 5.44
C SER A 85 -15.57 10.29 5.27
N TRP A 86 -16.54 10.83 4.54
CA TRP A 86 -17.77 10.17 4.13
C TRP A 86 -17.65 9.48 2.76
N ASP A 87 -16.61 9.79 2.01
CA ASP A 87 -16.35 9.30 0.64
C ASP A 87 -15.70 7.92 0.62
N ILE A 88 -15.39 7.36 1.80
CA ILE A 88 -14.71 6.08 1.96
C ILE A 88 -15.53 5.17 2.87
N GLY A 89 -16.06 4.08 2.31
CA GLY A 89 -16.94 3.17 3.02
C GLY A 89 -18.22 3.88 3.52
N MET A 90 -18.79 3.37 4.59
CA MET A 90 -19.93 4.00 5.28
C MET A 90 -19.54 5.30 6.03
N GLY A 91 -18.32 5.75 5.86
CA GLY A 91 -17.62 6.78 6.62
C GLY A 91 -16.47 6.19 7.42
N THR A 92 -15.31 6.86 7.42
CA THR A 92 -14.09 6.33 8.04
C THR A 92 -13.29 7.39 8.78
N ASN A 93 -12.50 6.94 9.76
CA ASN A 93 -11.48 7.76 10.43
C ASN A 93 -10.38 8.11 9.42
N PHE A 94 -10.45 9.34 8.85
CA PHE A 94 -9.50 9.78 7.85
C PHE A 94 -8.12 10.09 8.44
N THR A 95 -8.02 10.40 9.75
CA THR A 95 -6.71 10.59 10.41
C THR A 95 -5.88 9.31 10.36
N SER A 96 -6.50 8.15 10.61
CA SER A 96 -5.83 6.86 10.53
C SER A 96 -5.43 6.52 9.09
N LEU A 97 -6.32 6.70 8.14
CA LEU A 97 -6.01 6.51 6.71
C LEU A 97 -4.87 7.46 6.27
N TYR A 98 -4.90 8.72 6.69
CA TYR A 98 -3.83 9.68 6.44
C TYR A 98 -2.50 9.23 7.04
N ALA A 99 -2.50 8.76 8.28
CA ALA A 99 -1.29 8.29 8.97
C ALA A 99 -0.62 7.10 8.26
N TYR A 100 -1.42 6.21 7.66
CA TYR A 100 -0.89 5.04 6.97
C TYR A 100 -0.46 5.35 5.52
N TYR A 101 -1.29 6.08 4.74
CA TYR A 101 -1.11 6.24 3.29
C TYR A 101 -0.54 7.59 2.86
N LEU A 102 -0.83 8.67 3.57
CA LEU A 102 -0.77 10.04 3.04
C LEU A 102 0.13 10.99 3.84
N ALA A 103 0.69 10.56 4.96
CA ALA A 103 1.37 11.43 5.92
C ALA A 103 2.70 12.04 5.43
N SER A 104 3.22 11.65 4.26
CA SER A 104 4.40 12.28 3.69
C SER A 104 4.18 13.79 3.45
N PRO A 105 5.03 14.69 3.99
CA PRO A 105 4.91 16.13 3.71
C PRO A 105 4.99 16.46 2.22
N ALA A 106 5.71 15.66 1.41
CA ALA A 106 5.81 15.85 -0.02
C ALA A 106 4.47 15.67 -0.74
N ASN A 107 3.53 14.94 -0.16
CA ASN A 107 2.22 14.69 -0.78
C ASN A 107 1.37 15.98 -0.88
N TRP A 108 1.61 16.98 -0.03
CA TRP A 108 0.88 18.24 -0.07
C TRP A 108 1.09 19.05 -1.34
N ILE A 109 2.12 18.73 -2.14
CA ILE A 109 2.34 19.35 -3.45
C ILE A 109 1.16 19.13 -4.41
N ILE A 110 0.36 18.08 -4.20
CA ILE A 110 -0.78 17.73 -5.06
C ILE A 110 -1.78 18.89 -5.21
N VAL A 111 -1.96 19.71 -4.17
CA VAL A 111 -2.93 20.81 -4.19
C VAL A 111 -2.59 21.95 -5.16
N LEU A 112 -1.34 21.98 -5.65
CA LEU A 112 -0.88 22.96 -6.63
C LEU A 112 -1.33 22.64 -8.05
N PHE A 113 -1.82 21.43 -8.30
CA PHE A 113 -2.16 20.93 -9.62
C PHE A 113 -3.64 20.55 -9.72
N PRO A 114 -4.22 20.50 -10.92
CA PRO A 114 -5.57 20.00 -11.11
C PRO A 114 -5.70 18.51 -10.75
N GLN A 115 -6.80 18.12 -10.11
CA GLN A 115 -7.05 16.78 -9.61
C GLN A 115 -6.93 15.68 -10.70
N LYS A 116 -7.33 15.97 -11.93
CA LYS A 116 -7.25 15.03 -13.07
C LYS A 116 -5.84 14.55 -13.41
N TYR A 117 -4.79 15.25 -12.93
CA TYR A 117 -3.38 14.87 -13.12
C TYR A 117 -2.81 14.13 -11.90
N MET A 118 -3.66 13.60 -11.04
CA MET A 118 -3.23 12.94 -9.80
C MET A 118 -2.23 11.81 -10.04
N ILE A 119 -2.45 11.01 -11.08
CA ILE A 119 -1.56 9.88 -11.45
C ILE A 119 -0.18 10.40 -11.82
N GLU A 120 -0.12 11.45 -12.66
CA GLU A 120 1.14 12.04 -13.13
C GLU A 120 1.94 12.67 -11.98
N ILE A 121 1.24 13.30 -11.04
CA ILE A 121 1.87 13.89 -9.85
C ILE A 121 2.45 12.79 -8.98
N MET A 122 1.72 11.70 -8.74
CA MET A 122 2.21 10.54 -7.99
C MET A 122 3.43 9.93 -8.66
N ASN A 123 3.41 9.75 -10.00
CA ASN A 123 4.53 9.22 -10.77
C ASN A 123 5.76 10.12 -10.66
N THR A 124 5.56 11.44 -10.72
CA THR A 124 6.64 12.42 -10.53
C THR A 124 7.21 12.36 -9.11
N LEU A 125 6.35 12.25 -8.10
CA LEU A 125 6.78 12.10 -6.70
C LEU A 125 7.62 10.83 -6.48
N ILE A 126 7.26 9.71 -7.14
CA ILE A 126 8.05 8.47 -7.07
C ILE A 126 9.46 8.71 -7.61
N ILE A 127 9.59 9.29 -8.81
CA ILE A 127 10.90 9.60 -9.42
C ILE A 127 11.72 10.51 -8.50
N LEU A 128 11.12 11.57 -7.96
CA LEU A 128 11.79 12.50 -7.05
C LEU A 128 12.25 11.81 -5.75
N LYS A 129 11.40 10.99 -5.13
CA LYS A 129 11.75 10.24 -3.91
C LYS A 129 12.88 9.24 -4.16
N LEU A 130 12.89 8.54 -5.28
CA LEU A 130 13.97 7.62 -5.65
C LEU A 130 15.27 8.37 -5.94
N SER A 131 15.22 9.51 -6.60
CA SER A 131 16.39 10.37 -6.80
C SER A 131 16.94 10.90 -5.46
N LEU A 132 16.06 11.30 -4.53
CA LEU A 132 16.47 11.71 -3.19
C LEU A 132 17.04 10.56 -2.36
N SER A 133 16.58 9.32 -2.55
CA SER A 133 17.18 8.15 -1.88
C SER A 133 18.61 7.89 -2.35
N SER A 134 18.89 8.06 -3.65
CA SER A 134 20.25 8.02 -4.20
C SER A 134 21.15 9.10 -3.57
N VAL A 135 20.65 10.34 -3.48
CA VAL A 135 21.37 11.46 -2.83
C VAL A 135 21.63 11.17 -1.35
N SER A 136 20.62 10.65 -0.63
CA SER A 136 20.72 10.35 0.80
C SER A 136 21.77 9.28 1.07
N MET A 137 21.79 8.18 0.31
CA MET A 137 22.81 7.14 0.38
C MET A 137 24.22 7.70 0.06
N THR A 138 24.31 8.49 -1.01
CA THR A 138 25.55 9.19 -1.40
C THR A 138 26.04 10.11 -0.27
N HIS A 139 25.11 10.84 0.38
CA HIS A 139 25.45 11.71 1.52
C HIS A 139 25.95 10.91 2.72
N TYR A 140 25.26 9.82 3.07
CA TYR A 140 25.69 8.95 4.16
C TYR A 140 27.12 8.44 3.93
N ILE A 141 27.39 7.81 2.78
CA ILE A 141 28.73 7.26 2.47
C ILE A 141 29.78 8.37 2.51
N SER A 142 29.49 9.54 1.90
CA SER A 142 30.40 10.67 1.92
C SER A 142 30.78 11.16 3.32
N ARG A 143 29.82 11.14 4.25
CA ARG A 143 30.05 11.60 5.64
C ARG A 143 30.66 10.51 6.52
N HIS A 144 30.21 9.27 6.35
CA HIS A 144 30.71 8.11 7.11
C HIS A 144 32.21 7.89 6.85
N PHE A 145 32.62 7.88 5.58
CA PHE A 145 34.01 7.68 5.18
C PHE A 145 34.82 8.98 5.01
N SER A 146 34.21 10.15 5.29
CA SER A 146 34.84 11.46 5.13
C SER A 146 35.46 11.68 3.76
N ASN A 147 34.84 11.13 2.71
CA ASN A 147 35.33 11.13 1.34
C ASN A 147 34.27 11.68 0.36
N LYS A 148 34.71 12.38 -0.69
CA LYS A 148 33.87 12.91 -1.77
C LYS A 148 34.35 12.40 -3.15
N ASN A 149 34.63 11.10 -3.23
CA ASN A 149 34.96 10.43 -4.48
C ASN A 149 33.67 10.27 -5.33
N ILE A 150 33.79 10.47 -6.64
CA ILE A 150 32.68 10.31 -7.58
C ILE A 150 32.06 8.90 -7.55
N CYS A 151 32.84 7.85 -7.26
CA CYS A 151 32.36 6.47 -7.17
C CYS A 151 31.28 6.27 -6.08
N ILE A 152 31.15 7.20 -5.12
CA ILE A 152 30.09 7.15 -4.09
C ILE A 152 28.71 7.18 -4.75
N ALA A 153 28.56 7.93 -5.84
CA ALA A 153 27.27 8.02 -6.55
C ALA A 153 26.83 6.68 -7.15
N LEU A 154 27.74 5.77 -7.51
CA LEU A 154 27.41 4.42 -7.99
C LEU A 154 26.60 3.65 -6.92
N PHE A 155 26.97 3.76 -5.65
CA PHE A 155 26.27 3.11 -4.55
C PHE A 155 24.94 3.79 -4.24
N GLY A 156 24.81 5.09 -4.47
CA GLY A 156 23.55 5.79 -4.49
C GLY A 156 22.61 5.24 -5.57
N LEU A 157 23.13 5.01 -6.78
CA LEU A 157 22.36 4.42 -7.88
C LEU A 157 21.91 2.99 -7.57
N PHE A 158 22.82 2.12 -7.10
CA PHE A 158 22.45 0.75 -6.70
C PHE A 158 21.39 0.72 -5.59
N TYR A 159 21.41 1.68 -4.67
CA TYR A 159 20.38 1.81 -3.65
C TYR A 159 19.02 2.21 -4.24
N ALA A 160 19.01 3.22 -5.13
CA ALA A 160 17.80 3.75 -5.76
C ALA A 160 17.20 2.82 -6.85
N PHE A 161 17.98 1.87 -7.39
CA PHE A 161 17.55 0.90 -8.39
C PHE A 161 17.64 -0.55 -7.88
N SER A 162 17.57 -0.73 -6.57
CA SER A 162 17.61 -2.05 -5.93
C SER A 162 16.37 -2.88 -6.23
N GLY A 163 16.46 -4.18 -5.97
CA GLY A 163 15.32 -5.10 -6.07
C GLY A 163 14.15 -4.71 -5.16
N TYR A 164 14.44 -4.10 -4.00
CA TYR A 164 13.39 -3.48 -3.18
C TYR A 164 12.62 -2.41 -3.93
N VAL A 165 13.32 -1.51 -4.63
CA VAL A 165 12.69 -0.45 -5.41
C VAL A 165 11.93 -1.02 -6.61
N ALA A 166 12.49 -2.01 -7.31
CA ALA A 166 11.81 -2.69 -8.40
C ALA A 166 10.50 -3.36 -7.95
N ALA A 167 10.49 -3.94 -6.75
CA ALA A 167 9.29 -4.58 -6.18
C ALA A 167 8.28 -3.57 -5.64
N TYR A 168 8.74 -2.49 -4.98
CA TYR A 168 7.91 -1.69 -4.06
C TYR A 168 7.87 -0.20 -4.36
N SER A 169 8.45 0.31 -5.48
CA SER A 169 8.42 1.75 -5.80
C SER A 169 7.02 2.32 -5.99
N TRP A 170 6.05 1.49 -6.35
CA TRP A 170 4.64 1.87 -6.41
C TRP A 170 4.02 2.11 -5.03
N ASN A 171 4.60 1.60 -3.92
CA ASN A 171 4.22 1.96 -2.56
C ASN A 171 4.81 3.32 -2.18
N ILE A 172 4.27 4.38 -2.76
CA ILE A 172 4.77 5.75 -2.63
C ILE A 172 4.98 6.19 -1.17
N MET A 173 4.17 5.66 -0.24
CA MET A 173 4.22 5.95 1.20
C MET A 173 5.44 5.33 1.90
N TRP A 174 6.10 4.30 1.32
CA TRP A 174 7.29 3.68 1.92
C TRP A 174 8.59 4.38 1.50
N LEU A 175 8.57 5.14 0.41
CA LEU A 175 9.77 5.73 -0.18
C LEU A 175 10.40 6.83 0.69
N ASP A 176 9.64 7.48 1.56
CA ASP A 176 10.20 8.41 2.54
C ASP A 176 11.15 7.70 3.52
N CYS A 177 10.78 6.49 3.98
CA CYS A 177 11.64 5.69 4.85
C CYS A 177 12.93 5.27 4.13
N LEU A 178 12.87 4.98 2.82
CA LEU A 178 14.04 4.70 2.00
C LEU A 178 15.00 5.90 1.97
N ILE A 179 14.49 7.12 1.84
CA ILE A 179 15.29 8.37 1.88
C ILE A 179 15.89 8.58 3.27
N LEU A 180 15.12 8.31 4.33
CA LEU A 180 15.46 8.69 5.70
C LEU A 180 16.43 7.72 6.38
N VAL A 181 16.46 6.42 6.01
CA VAL A 181 17.35 5.44 6.65
C VAL A 181 18.82 5.84 6.61
N PRO A 182 19.43 6.26 5.48
CA PRO A 182 20.81 6.72 5.50
C PRO A 182 21.06 7.92 6.44
N LEU A 183 20.09 8.83 6.56
CA LEU A 183 20.17 10.00 7.44
C LEU A 183 20.02 9.60 8.91
N ILE A 184 19.12 8.66 9.23
CA ILE A 184 18.94 8.10 10.58
C ILE A 184 20.22 7.43 11.05
N MET A 185 20.81 6.58 10.21
CA MET A 185 22.05 5.86 10.57
C MET A 185 23.22 6.83 10.77
N LEU A 186 23.38 7.84 9.90
CA LEU A 186 24.34 8.92 10.10
C LEU A 186 24.09 9.71 11.39
N GLY A 187 22.82 9.99 11.68
CA GLY A 187 22.41 10.67 12.91
C GLY A 187 22.75 9.87 14.17
N LEU A 188 22.52 8.54 14.12
CA LEU A 188 22.87 7.61 15.19
C LEU A 188 24.38 7.56 15.43
N GLU A 189 25.19 7.49 14.38
CA GLU A 189 26.66 7.54 14.47
C GLU A 189 27.12 8.82 15.15
N ARG A 190 26.55 9.97 14.79
CA ARG A 190 26.86 11.26 15.43
C ARG A 190 26.39 11.32 16.87
N LEU A 191 25.26 10.73 17.20
CA LEU A 191 24.77 10.64 18.58
C LEU A 191 25.73 9.85 19.46
N VAL A 192 26.21 8.68 18.95
CA VAL A 192 27.09 7.78 19.71
C VAL A 192 28.50 8.33 19.83
N ASN A 193 29.06 8.92 18.75
CA ASN A 193 30.46 9.31 18.66
C ASN A 193 30.71 10.80 18.95
N GLU A 194 29.76 11.68 18.63
CA GLU A 194 29.93 13.15 18.70
C GLU A 194 28.95 13.80 19.70
N ASP A 195 28.07 13.07 20.35
CA ASP A 195 26.99 13.57 21.23
C ASP A 195 26.00 14.54 20.52
N LYS A 196 25.85 14.44 19.19
CA LYS A 196 24.96 15.28 18.36
C LYS A 196 23.67 14.55 18.03
N CYS A 197 22.55 14.97 18.63
CA CYS A 197 21.27 14.28 18.55
C CYS A 197 20.31 14.77 17.45
N PHE A 198 20.49 16.02 16.97
CA PHE A 198 19.47 16.71 16.12
C PHE A 198 19.12 15.89 14.86
N LEU A 199 20.13 15.48 14.08
CA LEU A 199 19.87 14.72 12.84
C LEU A 199 19.12 13.41 13.13
N TYR A 200 19.52 12.70 14.18
CA TYR A 200 18.89 11.46 14.60
C TYR A 200 17.43 11.66 14.98
N CYS A 201 17.14 12.62 15.86
CA CYS A 201 15.78 12.88 16.34
C CYS A 201 14.84 13.29 15.20
N ILE A 202 15.27 14.21 14.34
CA ILE A 202 14.42 14.73 13.27
C ILE A 202 14.21 13.66 12.19
N SER A 203 15.27 12.97 11.75
CA SER A 203 15.12 11.97 10.68
C SER A 203 14.34 10.74 11.14
N LEU A 204 14.54 10.26 12.38
CA LEU A 204 13.76 9.16 12.92
C LEU A 204 12.31 9.58 13.19
N GLY A 205 12.09 10.76 13.78
CA GLY A 205 10.75 11.30 14.02
C GLY A 205 9.97 11.48 12.72
N LEU A 206 10.60 12.01 11.68
CA LEU A 206 9.98 12.14 10.36
C LEU A 206 9.71 10.78 9.71
N CYS A 207 10.59 9.79 9.89
CA CYS A 207 10.38 8.42 9.41
C CYS A 207 9.14 7.79 10.05
N ILE A 208 8.99 7.93 11.37
CA ILE A 208 7.81 7.43 12.10
C ILE A 208 6.55 8.18 11.65
N PHE A 209 6.64 9.49 11.46
CA PHE A 209 5.53 10.32 11.02
C PHE A 209 5.04 9.96 9.61
N THR A 210 5.96 9.74 8.66
CA THR A 210 5.61 9.50 7.25
C THR A 210 5.05 8.11 7.01
N ASN A 211 5.51 7.09 7.73
CA ASN A 211 4.95 5.73 7.72
C ASN A 211 5.36 4.96 8.96
N TYR A 212 4.48 4.88 9.94
CA TYR A 212 4.73 4.21 11.21
C TYR A 212 5.03 2.71 11.05
N TYR A 213 4.41 2.04 10.06
CA TYR A 213 4.57 0.60 9.87
C TYR A 213 5.99 0.23 9.41
N ILE A 214 6.52 0.88 8.38
CA ILE A 214 7.91 0.67 7.94
C ILE A 214 8.90 1.17 9.00
N ALA A 215 8.54 2.22 9.73
CA ALA A 215 9.37 2.76 10.81
C ALA A 215 9.61 1.77 11.95
N ILE A 216 8.71 0.81 12.23
CA ILE A 216 8.96 -0.29 13.19
C ILE A 216 10.21 -1.07 12.77
N MET A 217 10.32 -1.42 11.49
CA MET A 217 11.49 -2.14 10.94
C MET A 217 12.76 -1.31 11.03
N VAL A 218 12.64 -0.01 10.78
CA VAL A 218 13.77 0.94 10.94
C VAL A 218 14.19 1.03 12.42
N CYS A 219 13.26 1.13 13.36
CA CYS A 219 13.54 1.16 14.79
C CYS A 219 14.28 -0.10 15.27
N LEU A 220 13.83 -1.29 14.84
CA LEU A 220 14.54 -2.55 15.13
C LEU A 220 15.97 -2.53 14.59
N SER A 221 16.15 -2.05 13.36
CA SER A 221 17.48 -1.92 12.73
C SER A 221 18.37 -0.94 13.47
N VAL A 222 17.82 0.18 13.93
CA VAL A 222 18.52 1.20 14.72
C VAL A 222 19.05 0.62 16.03
N VAL A 223 18.25 -0.21 16.72
CA VAL A 223 18.68 -0.91 17.94
C VAL A 223 19.84 -1.86 17.66
N LEU A 224 19.75 -2.66 16.60
CA LEU A 224 20.80 -3.60 16.21
C LEU A 224 22.08 -2.86 15.80
N TYR A 225 21.96 -1.80 15.01
CA TYR A 225 23.13 -1.03 14.58
C TYR A 225 23.76 -0.25 15.75
N PHE A 226 22.96 0.23 16.71
CA PHE A 226 23.48 0.83 17.95
C PHE A 226 24.41 -0.12 18.69
N ILE A 227 24.05 -1.41 18.79
CA ILE A 227 24.91 -2.43 19.41
C ILE A 227 26.24 -2.54 18.64
N VAL A 228 26.21 -2.59 17.31
CA VAL A 228 27.43 -2.63 16.48
C VAL A 228 28.30 -1.39 16.71
N LEU A 229 27.71 -0.20 16.72
CA LEU A 229 28.43 1.05 16.94
C LEU A 229 29.12 1.09 18.29
N VAL A 230 28.43 0.70 19.35
CA VAL A 230 28.97 0.74 20.70
C VAL A 230 30.09 -0.29 20.88
N THR A 231 29.98 -1.48 20.29
CA THR A 231 30.98 -2.56 20.42
C THR A 231 32.20 -2.36 19.53
N ALA A 232 32.01 -1.84 18.28
CA ALA A 232 33.08 -1.70 17.30
C ALA A 232 33.86 -0.38 17.41
N TYR A 233 33.20 0.74 17.67
CA TYR A 233 33.79 2.06 17.51
C TYR A 233 34.06 2.82 18.80
N LYS A 234 33.44 2.44 19.95
CA LYS A 234 33.66 3.17 21.19
C LYS A 234 35.00 2.88 21.82
N LYS A 235 35.83 3.94 22.03
CA LYS A 235 37.18 3.84 22.57
C LYS A 235 37.21 3.47 24.06
N GLU A 236 36.31 4.05 24.85
CA GLU A 236 36.26 3.80 26.30
C GLU A 236 35.23 2.73 26.64
N ARG A 237 35.70 1.52 26.89
CA ARG A 237 34.89 0.31 27.14
C ARG A 237 34.57 0.11 28.62
N THR A 238 33.93 1.11 29.27
CA THR A 238 33.47 0.98 30.66
C THR A 238 31.96 0.84 30.75
N PHE A 239 31.45 0.05 31.68
CA PHE A 239 30.01 -0.14 31.87
C PHE A 239 29.29 1.19 32.05
N LYS A 240 29.85 2.15 32.81
CA LYS A 240 29.28 3.49 33.00
C LYS A 240 29.09 4.23 31.68
N ASN A 241 30.05 4.16 30.76
CA ASN A 241 29.98 4.85 29.47
C ASN A 241 28.97 4.15 28.53
N TYR A 242 28.91 2.83 28.57
CA TYR A 242 27.88 2.09 27.82
C TYR A 242 26.47 2.47 28.29
N PHE A 243 26.24 2.46 29.61
CA PHE A 243 24.95 2.79 30.21
C PHE A 243 24.55 4.24 29.91
N LYS A 244 25.49 5.19 30.04
CA LYS A 244 25.23 6.61 29.67
C LYS A 244 24.86 6.75 28.20
N THR A 245 25.55 6.05 27.30
CA THR A 245 25.26 6.12 25.86
C THR A 245 23.91 5.49 25.55
N PHE A 246 23.56 4.38 26.21
CA PHE A 246 22.25 3.74 26.09
C PHE A 246 21.12 4.67 26.58
N LEU A 247 21.30 5.33 27.71
CA LEU A 247 20.28 6.29 28.21
C LEU A 247 20.07 7.47 27.24
N LYS A 248 21.15 7.98 26.64
CA LYS A 248 21.03 9.02 25.60
C LYS A 248 20.31 8.49 24.38
N PHE A 249 20.65 7.31 23.89
CA PHE A 249 19.99 6.65 22.77
C PHE A 249 18.50 6.46 23.04
N ALA A 250 18.14 5.90 24.20
CA ALA A 250 16.74 5.68 24.59
C ALA A 250 15.97 7.00 24.69
N PHE A 251 16.54 8.01 25.35
CA PHE A 251 15.91 9.31 25.53
C PHE A 251 15.62 10.01 24.19
N TYR A 252 16.61 10.07 23.28
CA TYR A 252 16.42 10.73 22.00
C TYR A 252 15.56 9.91 21.03
N SER A 253 15.50 8.58 21.16
CA SER A 253 14.54 7.75 20.44
C SER A 253 13.10 8.02 20.90
N LEU A 254 12.87 8.20 22.20
CA LEU A 254 11.56 8.58 22.73
C LEU A 254 11.15 9.98 22.25
N ILE A 255 12.07 10.94 22.20
CA ILE A 255 11.79 12.27 21.61
C ILE A 255 11.37 12.13 20.14
N ALA A 256 12.08 11.32 19.36
CA ALA A 256 11.73 11.08 17.96
C ALA A 256 10.31 10.47 17.82
N GLY A 257 9.96 9.49 18.64
CA GLY A 257 8.60 8.96 18.71
C GLY A 257 7.57 10.01 19.14
N GLY A 258 7.93 10.86 20.10
CA GLY A 258 7.07 11.98 20.55
C GLY A 258 6.75 12.98 19.46
N LEU A 259 7.68 13.26 18.53
CA LEU A 259 7.44 14.14 17.38
C LEU A 259 6.34 13.60 16.43
N ALA A 260 6.16 12.28 16.38
CA ALA A 260 5.13 11.64 15.57
C ALA A 260 3.85 11.29 16.35
N ALA A 261 3.77 11.64 17.66
CA ALA A 261 2.67 11.22 18.54
C ALA A 261 1.29 11.69 18.07
N CYS A 262 1.21 12.81 17.37
CA CYS A 262 -0.05 13.34 16.84
C CYS A 262 -0.73 12.38 15.82
N LEU A 263 0.04 11.56 15.13
CA LEU A 263 -0.49 10.50 14.25
C LEU A 263 -0.51 9.13 14.93
N LEU A 264 0.53 8.81 15.71
CA LEU A 264 0.65 7.50 16.35
C LEU A 264 -0.46 7.23 17.37
N LEU A 265 -0.87 8.21 18.18
CA LEU A 265 -1.88 7.97 19.23
C LEU A 265 -3.27 7.67 18.66
N PRO A 266 -3.81 8.44 17.67
CA PRO A 266 -5.05 8.06 16.98
C PRO A 266 -4.95 6.71 16.28
N GLU A 267 -3.82 6.44 15.63
CA GLU A 267 -3.60 5.19 14.89
C GLU A 267 -3.59 3.96 15.81
N PHE A 268 -2.93 4.05 16.96
CA PHE A 268 -2.89 2.97 17.94
C PHE A 268 -4.30 2.54 18.38
N TYR A 269 -5.22 3.49 18.50
CA TYR A 269 -6.62 3.20 18.77
C TYR A 269 -7.30 2.50 17.58
N THR A 270 -7.16 3.04 16.36
CA THR A 270 -7.83 2.50 15.17
C THR A 270 -7.28 1.12 14.79
N PHE A 271 -5.98 0.90 14.99
CA PHE A 271 -5.36 -0.42 14.76
C PHE A 271 -6.07 -1.53 15.54
N SER A 272 -6.54 -1.26 16.77
CA SER A 272 -7.28 -2.25 17.57
C SER A 272 -8.64 -2.67 16.98
N LEU A 273 -9.16 -1.91 16.01
CA LEU A 273 -10.41 -2.19 15.29
C LEU A 273 -10.18 -2.86 13.93
N SER A 274 -8.94 -2.88 13.45
CA SER A 274 -8.59 -3.47 12.16
C SER A 274 -8.39 -4.98 12.26
N ALA A 275 -8.49 -5.65 11.11
CA ALA A 275 -8.22 -7.10 11.01
C ALA A 275 -6.77 -7.47 11.35
N SER A 276 -5.85 -6.51 11.40
CA SER A 276 -4.43 -6.72 11.74
C SER A 276 -4.16 -6.74 13.25
N SER A 277 -5.17 -6.53 14.11
CA SER A 277 -5.02 -6.50 15.57
C SER A 277 -4.83 -7.87 16.20
N ASP A 278 -5.22 -8.96 15.53
CA ASP A 278 -5.12 -10.32 16.04
C ASP A 278 -3.68 -10.83 15.99
N ILE A 279 -2.99 -10.75 17.14
CA ILE A 279 -1.61 -11.20 17.31
C ILE A 279 -1.59 -12.69 17.65
N ALA A 280 -1.38 -13.56 16.68
CA ALA A 280 -1.18 -14.99 16.88
C ALA A 280 0.30 -15.35 16.75
N PHE A 281 1.02 -15.48 17.89
CA PHE A 281 2.44 -15.81 17.89
C PHE A 281 2.68 -17.22 17.30
N PRO A 282 3.66 -17.39 16.38
CA PRO A 282 3.95 -18.68 15.76
C PRO A 282 4.33 -19.76 16.78
N LYS A 283 3.67 -20.90 16.72
CA LYS A 283 3.91 -22.01 17.67
C LYS A 283 5.12 -22.89 17.30
N LYS A 284 5.53 -22.86 16.04
CA LYS A 284 6.67 -23.67 15.51
C LYS A 284 7.58 -22.81 14.66
N LEU A 285 8.87 -23.10 14.71
CA LEU A 285 9.86 -22.51 13.80
C LEU A 285 9.81 -23.23 12.47
N SER A 286 9.70 -22.48 11.36
CA SER A 286 9.68 -22.99 10.00
C SER A 286 10.49 -22.11 9.06
N LEU A 287 11.08 -22.73 8.03
CA LEU A 287 11.72 -22.06 6.91
C LEU A 287 10.70 -21.89 5.79
N TYR A 288 10.77 -20.76 5.08
CA TYR A 288 9.94 -20.52 3.91
C TYR A 288 10.52 -21.14 2.64
N PHE A 289 11.87 -21.10 2.47
CA PHE A 289 12.55 -21.55 1.26
C PHE A 289 14.00 -21.98 1.54
N SER A 290 14.69 -22.56 0.56
CA SER A 290 16.09 -22.96 0.69
C SER A 290 17.04 -21.74 0.68
N ILE A 291 18.21 -21.87 1.36
CA ILE A 291 19.20 -20.79 1.41
C ILE A 291 19.71 -20.43 0.01
N LEU A 292 19.83 -21.40 -0.89
CA LEU A 292 20.27 -21.16 -2.26
C LEU A 292 19.27 -20.27 -3.02
N ASN A 293 17.96 -20.47 -2.82
CA ASN A 293 16.93 -19.61 -3.40
C ASN A 293 17.05 -18.16 -2.95
N MET A 294 17.52 -17.91 -1.73
CA MET A 294 17.79 -16.54 -1.27
C MET A 294 18.95 -15.89 -2.01
N LEU A 295 19.99 -16.66 -2.37
CA LEU A 295 21.14 -16.15 -3.15
C LEU A 295 20.73 -15.80 -4.59
N THR A 296 19.75 -16.50 -5.18
CA THR A 296 19.22 -16.17 -6.51
C THR A 296 18.68 -14.75 -6.56
N ARG A 297 18.10 -14.27 -5.46
CA ARG A 297 17.48 -12.94 -5.35
C ARG A 297 18.47 -11.77 -5.43
N GLN A 298 19.78 -12.05 -5.45
CA GLN A 298 20.85 -11.07 -5.61
C GLN A 298 21.26 -10.88 -7.08
N LEU A 299 20.80 -11.75 -7.99
CA LEU A 299 21.08 -11.65 -9.43
C LEU A 299 20.26 -10.56 -10.11
N ILE A 300 20.79 -10.06 -11.22
CA ILE A 300 20.05 -9.14 -12.11
C ILE A 300 18.92 -9.88 -12.84
N ASN A 301 17.87 -9.17 -13.18
CA ASN A 301 16.76 -9.66 -14.01
C ASN A 301 15.99 -10.86 -13.43
N VAL A 302 16.04 -11.03 -12.12
CA VAL A 302 15.22 -12.02 -11.42
C VAL A 302 13.86 -11.40 -11.12
N PRO A 303 12.74 -12.05 -11.47
CA PRO A 303 11.39 -11.52 -11.24
C PRO A 303 11.17 -11.14 -9.78
N VAL A 304 10.53 -9.99 -9.53
CA VAL A 304 10.20 -9.56 -8.17
C VAL A 304 9.10 -10.45 -7.59
N HIS A 305 9.22 -10.77 -6.31
CA HIS A 305 8.20 -11.50 -5.57
C HIS A 305 7.36 -10.55 -4.72
N LEU A 306 6.04 -10.69 -4.84
CA LEU A 306 5.04 -9.92 -4.09
C LEU A 306 4.07 -10.84 -3.32
N GLY A 307 4.10 -12.14 -3.59
CA GLY A 307 3.19 -13.14 -3.06
C GLY A 307 3.61 -13.76 -1.73
N LEU A 308 2.98 -14.90 -1.41
CA LEU A 308 3.13 -15.60 -0.12
C LEU A 308 4.36 -16.49 -0.03
N GLU A 309 5.15 -16.64 -1.10
CA GLU A 309 6.38 -17.43 -1.11
C GLU A 309 7.49 -16.80 -0.28
N HIS A 310 7.31 -15.57 0.20
CA HIS A 310 8.20 -14.83 1.09
C HIS A 310 9.62 -14.56 0.57
N TYR A 311 9.91 -14.74 -0.74
CA TYR A 311 11.23 -14.45 -1.28
C TYR A 311 11.59 -12.96 -1.14
N PRO A 312 12.80 -12.61 -0.63
CA PRO A 312 13.20 -11.22 -0.50
C PRO A 312 13.59 -10.61 -1.85
N ASN A 313 13.34 -9.31 -2.03
CA ASN A 313 13.78 -8.54 -3.19
C ASN A 313 15.04 -7.76 -2.81
N ILE A 314 16.24 -8.39 -2.91
CA ILE A 314 17.50 -7.90 -2.33
C ILE A 314 18.59 -7.56 -3.35
N TYR A 315 18.34 -7.66 -4.64
CA TYR A 315 19.27 -7.20 -5.67
C TYR A 315 19.73 -5.74 -5.40
N CYS A 316 21.04 -5.47 -5.51
CA CYS A 316 21.59 -4.13 -5.38
C CYS A 316 22.91 -3.98 -6.17
N GLY A 317 22.89 -4.50 -7.41
CA GLY A 317 24.03 -4.58 -8.31
C GLY A 317 24.86 -5.87 -8.10
N VAL A 318 25.21 -6.54 -9.18
CA VAL A 318 25.96 -7.81 -9.09
C VAL A 318 27.44 -7.60 -8.65
N ALA A 319 27.92 -6.36 -8.65
CA ALA A 319 29.23 -6.01 -8.08
C ALA A 319 29.40 -6.42 -6.63
N VAL A 320 28.31 -6.61 -5.87
CA VAL A 320 28.35 -7.06 -4.46
C VAL A 320 28.97 -8.46 -4.31
N PHE A 321 28.82 -9.33 -5.32
CA PHE A 321 29.44 -10.66 -5.31
C PHE A 321 30.98 -10.58 -5.29
N LEU A 322 31.57 -9.53 -5.87
CA LEU A 322 33.01 -9.27 -5.83
C LEU A 322 33.40 -8.48 -4.58
N LEU A 323 32.64 -7.45 -4.23
CA LEU A 323 33.02 -6.48 -3.21
C LEU A 323 32.84 -7.03 -1.78
N TYR A 324 31.83 -7.87 -1.52
CA TYR A 324 31.64 -8.43 -0.17
C TYR A 324 32.74 -9.43 0.21
N PRO A 325 33.20 -10.39 -0.64
CA PRO A 325 34.39 -11.18 -0.36
C PRO A 325 35.65 -10.33 -0.13
N LEU A 326 35.83 -9.24 -0.90
CA LEU A 326 36.97 -8.32 -0.68
C LEU A 326 36.86 -7.63 0.68
N TYR A 327 35.64 -7.20 1.10
CA TYR A 327 35.43 -6.64 2.43
C TYR A 327 35.85 -7.61 3.55
N VAL A 328 35.48 -8.89 3.43
CA VAL A 328 35.84 -9.92 4.41
C VAL A 328 37.35 -10.14 4.45
N MET A 329 38.02 -10.13 3.28
CA MET A 329 39.49 -10.34 3.17
C MET A 329 40.31 -9.10 3.47
N ASP A 330 39.71 -7.93 3.63
CA ASP A 330 40.42 -6.68 3.91
C ASP A 330 41.01 -6.69 5.34
N LYS A 331 42.30 -6.50 5.45
CA LYS A 331 43.00 -6.49 6.73
C LYS A 331 42.98 -5.13 7.43
N ASP A 332 42.68 -4.06 6.71
CA ASP A 332 42.67 -2.71 7.24
C ASP A 332 41.36 -2.40 8.00
N ILE A 333 40.29 -3.20 7.80
CA ILE A 333 39.02 -3.06 8.51
C ILE A 333 39.07 -3.77 9.86
N ASN A 334 38.62 -3.11 10.90
CA ASN A 334 38.61 -3.66 12.26
C ASN A 334 37.78 -4.97 12.33
N LEU A 335 38.34 -6.01 12.96
CA LEU A 335 37.68 -7.31 13.05
C LEU A 335 36.33 -7.25 13.78
N CYS A 336 36.21 -6.45 14.85
CA CYS A 336 34.95 -6.27 15.57
C CYS A 336 33.87 -5.62 14.67
N GLU A 337 34.27 -4.70 13.83
CA GLU A 337 33.37 -4.06 12.85
C GLU A 337 32.90 -5.06 11.79
N LYS A 338 33.84 -5.81 11.18
CA LYS A 338 33.49 -6.85 10.20
C LYS A 338 32.52 -7.85 10.78
N ILE A 339 32.82 -8.39 11.95
CA ILE A 339 31.94 -9.36 12.62
C ILE A 339 30.60 -8.73 12.92
N GLY A 340 30.56 -7.53 13.51
CA GLY A 340 29.33 -6.84 13.87
C GLY A 340 28.43 -6.58 12.67
N LYS A 341 28.98 -6.00 11.58
CA LYS A 341 28.22 -5.74 10.34
C LYS A 341 27.79 -7.04 9.63
N SER A 342 28.64 -8.08 9.60
CA SER A 342 28.29 -9.37 9.00
C SER A 342 27.20 -10.11 9.79
N VAL A 343 27.27 -10.08 11.13
CA VAL A 343 26.20 -10.62 12.00
C VAL A 343 24.89 -9.86 11.77
N LEU A 344 24.95 -8.53 11.62
CA LEU A 344 23.78 -7.73 11.29
C LEU A 344 23.14 -8.18 9.97
N LEU A 345 23.92 -8.37 8.90
CA LEU A 345 23.41 -8.94 7.64
C LEU A 345 22.80 -10.33 7.83
N LEU A 346 23.44 -11.19 8.64
CA LEU A 346 22.92 -12.53 8.93
C LEU A 346 21.57 -12.48 9.66
N VAL A 347 21.38 -11.53 10.58
CA VAL A 347 20.07 -11.30 11.24
C VAL A 347 18.99 -10.95 10.22
N PHE A 348 19.28 -10.10 9.22
CA PHE A 348 18.33 -9.84 8.14
C PHE A 348 18.04 -11.07 7.29
N LEU A 349 19.06 -11.83 6.89
CA LEU A 349 18.90 -13.05 6.09
C LEU A 349 18.07 -14.11 6.84
N THR A 350 18.25 -14.25 8.15
CA THR A 350 17.41 -15.14 8.97
C THR A 350 15.97 -14.61 9.05
N ALA A 351 15.78 -13.30 9.16
CA ALA A 351 14.44 -12.68 9.20
C ALA A 351 13.69 -12.77 7.86
N PHE A 352 14.39 -12.93 6.74
CA PHE A 352 13.75 -13.18 5.45
C PHE A 352 13.22 -14.59 5.31
N ASN A 353 13.87 -15.57 5.91
CA ASN A 353 13.59 -17.00 5.68
C ASN A 353 12.90 -17.71 6.85
N LEU A 354 13.07 -17.24 8.08
CA LEU A 354 12.46 -17.84 9.27
C LEU A 354 11.18 -17.12 9.67
N ASN A 355 10.10 -17.88 9.89
CA ASN A 355 8.78 -17.34 10.21
C ASN A 355 8.75 -16.50 11.50
N ILE A 356 9.43 -16.89 12.58
CA ILE A 356 9.41 -16.15 13.85
C ILE A 356 10.14 -14.80 13.73
N PRO A 357 11.39 -14.71 13.24
CA PRO A 357 11.99 -13.40 12.97
C PRO A 357 11.20 -12.58 11.97
N ASN A 358 10.66 -13.18 10.90
CA ASN A 358 9.83 -12.49 9.92
C ASN A 358 8.62 -11.83 10.59
N PHE A 359 7.89 -12.56 11.44
CA PHE A 359 6.76 -12.07 12.22
C PHE A 359 7.14 -10.87 13.11
N ILE A 360 8.26 -10.93 13.83
CA ILE A 360 8.75 -9.84 14.68
C ILE A 360 9.05 -8.59 13.84
N TRP A 361 9.73 -8.74 12.71
CA TRP A 361 10.09 -7.62 11.83
C TRP A 361 8.85 -6.94 11.22
N HIS A 362 7.76 -7.68 11.00
CA HIS A 362 6.50 -7.14 10.47
C HIS A 362 5.55 -6.62 11.55
N GLY A 363 6.05 -6.28 12.75
CA GLY A 363 5.24 -5.71 13.83
C GLY A 363 4.32 -6.72 14.51
N PHE A 364 4.78 -7.94 14.67
CA PHE A 364 4.07 -9.07 15.29
C PHE A 364 2.84 -9.53 14.51
N HIS A 365 2.94 -9.50 13.17
CA HIS A 365 1.88 -9.99 12.30
C HIS A 365 2.49 -10.66 11.06
N TYR A 366 1.76 -11.57 10.40
CA TYR A 366 2.18 -12.14 9.13
C TYR A 366 1.70 -11.26 7.96
N PRO A 367 2.59 -10.85 7.05
CA PRO A 367 2.15 -10.15 5.86
C PRO A 367 1.36 -11.10 4.93
N ASN A 368 0.17 -10.69 4.50
CA ASN A 368 -0.66 -11.44 3.53
C ASN A 368 -0.09 -11.40 2.11
N SER A 369 0.87 -10.50 1.86
CA SER A 369 1.60 -10.29 0.62
C SER A 369 2.74 -9.31 0.87
N LEU A 370 3.54 -8.97 -0.15
CA LEU A 370 4.63 -7.99 -0.08
C LEU A 370 5.67 -8.35 0.99
N PRO A 371 6.40 -9.47 0.84
CA PRO A 371 7.30 -10.00 1.86
C PRO A 371 8.56 -9.15 2.05
N CYS A 372 9.24 -9.35 3.17
CA CYS A 372 10.58 -8.82 3.43
C CYS A 372 10.69 -7.29 3.25
N ARG A 373 9.70 -6.54 3.74
CA ARG A 373 9.63 -5.08 3.59
C ARG A 373 10.82 -4.34 4.20
N GLN A 374 11.59 -4.97 5.09
CA GLN A 374 12.84 -4.47 5.68
C GLN A 374 14.07 -4.65 4.77
N SER A 375 13.96 -5.25 3.59
CA SER A 375 15.11 -5.62 2.75
C SER A 375 15.93 -4.41 2.25
N PHE A 376 15.34 -3.22 2.13
CA PHE A 376 16.09 -2.00 1.79
C PHE A 376 17.13 -1.60 2.85
N ILE A 377 16.92 -1.97 4.12
CA ILE A 377 17.88 -1.71 5.20
C ILE A 377 19.06 -2.70 5.11
N TYR A 378 18.79 -3.96 4.77
CA TYR A 378 19.84 -4.93 4.44
C TYR A 378 20.71 -4.42 3.27
N ILE A 379 20.07 -3.94 2.20
CA ILE A 379 20.74 -3.37 1.01
C ILE A 379 21.62 -2.19 1.41
N PHE A 380 21.12 -1.29 2.27
CA PHE A 380 21.87 -0.15 2.78
C PHE A 380 23.19 -0.60 3.47
N PHE A 381 23.13 -1.57 4.38
CA PHE A 381 24.33 -2.07 5.08
C PHE A 381 25.28 -2.81 4.14
N LEU A 382 24.75 -3.66 3.26
CA LEU A 382 25.57 -4.40 2.28
C LEU A 382 26.33 -3.44 1.35
N LEU A 383 25.66 -2.44 0.80
CA LEU A 383 26.28 -1.42 -0.07
C LEU A 383 27.31 -0.59 0.70
N THR A 384 27.08 -0.27 1.97
CA THR A 384 28.07 0.45 2.79
C THR A 384 29.35 -0.36 2.96
N MET A 385 29.24 -1.67 3.27
CA MET A 385 30.39 -2.58 3.38
C MET A 385 31.11 -2.74 2.03
N CYS A 386 30.37 -2.84 0.94
CA CYS A 386 30.91 -2.94 -0.42
C CYS A 386 31.67 -1.66 -0.82
N TYR A 387 31.17 -0.49 -0.47
CA TYR A 387 31.90 0.75 -0.73
C TYR A 387 33.20 0.83 0.09
N GLU A 388 33.20 0.38 1.34
CA GLU A 388 34.41 0.33 2.17
C GLU A 388 35.49 -0.52 1.51
N ALA A 389 35.14 -1.71 1.00
CA ALA A 389 36.07 -2.56 0.24
C ALA A 389 36.57 -1.86 -1.04
N LEU A 390 35.70 -1.18 -1.78
CA LEU A 390 36.08 -0.45 -2.98
C LEU A 390 37.05 0.70 -2.65
N SER A 391 36.86 1.39 -1.53
CA SER A 391 37.72 2.49 -1.11
C SER A 391 39.15 2.04 -0.79
N HIS A 392 39.32 0.77 -0.42
CA HIS A 392 40.62 0.13 -0.10
C HIS A 392 41.19 -0.66 -1.29
N ILE A 393 40.53 -0.69 -2.45
CA ILE A 393 40.89 -1.58 -3.56
C ILE A 393 42.35 -1.41 -4.06
N LYS A 394 42.92 -0.20 -3.96
CA LYS A 394 44.34 0.05 -4.29
C LYS A 394 45.33 -0.72 -3.43
N ARG A 395 44.94 -1.12 -2.24
CA ARG A 395 45.76 -1.90 -1.28
C ARG A 395 45.55 -3.40 -1.44
N MET A 396 44.56 -3.82 -2.19
CA MET A 396 44.24 -5.23 -2.43
C MET A 396 45.28 -5.87 -3.35
N THR A 397 45.66 -7.09 -3.01
CA THR A 397 46.58 -7.88 -3.83
C THR A 397 45.82 -8.50 -5.02
N SER A 398 46.55 -8.76 -6.13
CA SER A 398 45.97 -9.48 -7.28
C SER A 398 45.43 -10.87 -6.88
N ARG A 399 46.00 -11.53 -5.84
CA ARG A 399 45.48 -12.78 -5.32
C ARG A 399 44.10 -12.63 -4.67
N GLN A 400 43.90 -11.58 -3.86
CA GLN A 400 42.59 -11.30 -3.25
C GLN A 400 41.52 -11.01 -4.31
N LEU A 401 41.86 -10.20 -5.33
CA LEU A 401 40.97 -9.94 -6.46
C LEU A 401 40.60 -11.25 -7.20
N GLY A 402 41.59 -12.09 -7.48
CA GLY A 402 41.38 -13.41 -8.11
C GLY A 402 40.50 -14.33 -7.25
N ILE A 403 40.72 -14.39 -5.94
CA ILE A 403 39.85 -15.16 -5.02
C ILE A 403 38.41 -14.66 -5.04
N ALA A 404 38.21 -13.34 -5.02
CA ALA A 404 36.85 -12.76 -5.08
C ALA A 404 36.14 -13.15 -6.38
N VAL A 405 36.83 -13.12 -7.52
CA VAL A 405 36.25 -13.57 -8.82
C VAL A 405 35.88 -15.06 -8.77
N TRP A 406 36.76 -15.92 -8.27
CA TRP A 406 36.49 -17.35 -8.17
C TRP A 406 35.33 -17.67 -7.21
N ILE A 407 35.23 -16.96 -6.07
CA ILE A 407 34.07 -17.09 -5.17
C ILE A 407 32.79 -16.67 -5.89
N SER A 408 32.79 -15.55 -6.61
CA SER A 408 31.61 -15.05 -7.32
C SER A 408 31.13 -16.01 -8.40
N LEU A 409 32.05 -16.52 -9.24
CA LEU A 409 31.73 -17.51 -10.27
C LEU A 409 31.26 -18.84 -9.68
N GLY A 410 31.93 -19.31 -8.59
CA GLY A 410 31.51 -20.52 -7.88
C GLY A 410 30.11 -20.40 -7.29
N LEU A 411 29.74 -19.24 -6.75
CA LEU A 411 28.37 -18.98 -6.29
C LEU A 411 27.37 -19.01 -7.44
N LEU A 412 27.71 -18.46 -8.62
CA LEU A 412 26.83 -18.53 -9.79
C LEU A 412 26.58 -19.98 -10.23
N VAL A 413 27.62 -20.85 -10.22
CA VAL A 413 27.46 -22.27 -10.54
C VAL A 413 26.56 -22.97 -9.52
N LEU A 414 26.67 -22.64 -8.23
CA LEU A 414 25.77 -23.17 -7.20
C LEU A 414 24.32 -22.67 -7.39
N ILE A 415 24.14 -21.41 -7.76
CA ILE A 415 22.82 -20.82 -8.02
C ILE A 415 22.17 -21.47 -9.25
N GLU A 416 22.96 -21.83 -10.27
CA GLU A 416 22.47 -22.52 -11.46
C GLU A 416 21.66 -23.80 -11.13
N GLN A 417 22.02 -24.52 -10.06
CA GLN A 417 21.29 -25.70 -9.62
C GLN A 417 19.85 -25.38 -9.17
N VAL A 418 19.60 -24.19 -8.67
CA VAL A 418 18.23 -23.74 -8.33
C VAL A 418 17.44 -23.46 -9.59
N PHE A 419 18.04 -22.82 -10.57
CA PHE A 419 17.40 -22.50 -11.86
C PHE A 419 17.10 -23.77 -12.69
N ALA A 420 17.90 -24.82 -12.52
CA ALA A 420 17.66 -26.08 -13.20
C ALA A 420 16.42 -26.84 -12.66
N VAL A 421 15.96 -26.51 -11.45
CA VAL A 421 14.82 -27.18 -10.79
C VAL A 421 13.56 -26.31 -10.82
N ASP A 422 13.70 -25.00 -10.81
CA ASP A 422 12.60 -24.03 -10.72
C ASP A 422 12.42 -23.31 -12.08
N GLU A 423 11.43 -23.71 -12.84
CA GLU A 423 11.11 -23.18 -14.18
C GLU A 423 10.68 -21.69 -14.16
N THR A 424 10.44 -21.09 -12.99
CA THR A 424 10.10 -19.66 -12.87
C THR A 424 11.29 -18.75 -13.15
N TYR A 425 12.52 -19.29 -13.11
CA TYR A 425 13.74 -18.55 -13.36
C TYR A 425 14.23 -18.70 -14.81
N ASP A 426 14.54 -17.56 -15.47
CA ASP A 426 15.19 -17.56 -16.79
C ASP A 426 16.73 -17.61 -16.62
N PHE A 427 17.37 -18.61 -17.24
CA PHE A 427 18.84 -18.74 -17.25
C PHE A 427 19.57 -17.50 -17.75
N LYS A 428 18.91 -16.61 -18.52
CA LYS A 428 19.46 -15.31 -18.90
C LYS A 428 19.95 -14.51 -17.70
N ALA A 429 19.29 -14.60 -16.53
CA ALA A 429 19.70 -13.92 -15.32
C ALA A 429 21.10 -14.35 -14.83
N ILE A 430 21.44 -15.63 -14.94
CA ILE A 430 22.75 -16.17 -14.58
C ILE A 430 23.82 -15.67 -15.55
N TYR A 431 23.60 -15.84 -16.86
CA TYR A 431 24.58 -15.41 -17.89
C TYR A 431 24.79 -13.91 -17.86
N LEU A 432 23.74 -13.14 -17.71
CA LEU A 432 23.82 -11.69 -17.62
C LEU A 432 24.56 -11.26 -16.33
N SER A 433 24.25 -11.87 -15.20
CA SER A 433 24.99 -11.62 -13.95
C SER A 433 26.46 -11.97 -14.06
N GLY A 434 26.79 -13.11 -14.67
CA GLY A 434 28.18 -13.54 -14.94
C GLY A 434 28.92 -12.55 -15.82
N ALA A 435 28.30 -12.06 -16.90
CA ALA A 435 28.88 -11.06 -17.78
C ALA A 435 29.18 -9.75 -17.03
N PHE A 436 28.23 -9.22 -16.25
CA PHE A 436 28.46 -8.03 -15.45
C PHE A 436 29.53 -8.23 -14.38
N ILE A 437 29.56 -9.39 -13.69
CA ILE A 437 30.62 -9.72 -12.72
C ILE A 437 32.00 -9.68 -13.37
N LEU A 438 32.16 -10.28 -14.57
CA LEU A 438 33.44 -10.27 -15.28
C LEU A 438 33.85 -8.86 -15.73
N VAL A 439 32.89 -8.05 -16.19
CA VAL A 439 33.16 -6.64 -16.57
C VAL A 439 33.59 -5.84 -15.34
N TYR A 440 32.88 -5.94 -14.21
CA TYR A 440 33.27 -5.26 -12.97
C TYR A 440 34.62 -5.75 -12.45
N ALA A 441 34.90 -7.05 -12.52
CA ALA A 441 36.21 -7.60 -12.15
C ALA A 441 37.32 -6.99 -13.01
N GLY A 442 37.13 -6.89 -14.33
CA GLY A 442 38.06 -6.24 -15.24
C GLY A 442 38.29 -4.77 -14.88
N LEU A 443 37.21 -4.01 -14.65
CA LEU A 443 37.29 -2.61 -14.23
C LEU A 443 38.01 -2.44 -12.90
N MET A 444 37.73 -3.31 -11.90
CA MET A 444 38.41 -3.29 -10.60
C MET A 444 39.90 -3.61 -10.71
N ILE A 445 40.29 -4.57 -11.57
CA ILE A 445 41.70 -4.90 -11.82
C ILE A 445 42.43 -3.72 -12.48
N VAL A 446 41.81 -3.09 -13.49
CA VAL A 446 42.38 -1.90 -14.16
C VAL A 446 42.48 -0.75 -13.15
N TYR A 447 41.44 -0.50 -12.38
CA TYR A 447 41.42 0.54 -11.35
C TYR A 447 42.50 0.30 -10.27
N ASN A 448 42.73 -0.97 -9.83
CA ASN A 448 43.74 -1.33 -8.88
C ASN A 448 45.18 -1.08 -9.41
N LYS A 449 45.44 -1.44 -10.68
CA LYS A 449 46.82 -1.47 -11.23
C LYS A 449 47.26 -0.16 -11.91
N THR A 450 46.35 0.71 -12.33
CA THR A 450 46.67 1.87 -13.18
C THR A 450 46.17 3.18 -12.59
N ASN A 451 47.00 4.23 -12.57
CA ASN A 451 46.61 5.56 -12.11
C ASN A 451 46.14 6.47 -13.26
N TRP A 452 46.84 6.42 -14.42
CA TRP A 452 46.57 7.31 -15.53
C TRP A 452 45.24 6.99 -16.29
N LYS A 453 44.75 5.76 -16.20
CA LYS A 453 43.45 5.35 -16.78
C LYS A 453 42.26 5.51 -15.85
N LEU A 454 42.48 6.06 -14.67
CA LEU A 454 41.47 6.14 -13.61
C LEU A 454 40.16 6.84 -14.00
N PRO A 455 40.15 8.02 -14.69
CA PRO A 455 38.90 8.65 -15.11
C PRO A 455 38.12 7.82 -16.11
N VAL A 456 38.80 7.18 -17.05
CA VAL A 456 38.15 6.34 -18.06
C VAL A 456 37.53 5.12 -17.41
N THR A 457 38.23 4.49 -16.46
CA THR A 457 37.73 3.32 -15.73
C THR A 457 36.49 3.67 -14.92
N VAL A 458 36.50 4.82 -14.23
CA VAL A 458 35.34 5.30 -13.46
C VAL A 458 34.16 5.64 -14.37
N PHE A 459 34.42 6.31 -15.50
CA PHE A 459 33.38 6.62 -16.49
C PHE A 459 32.74 5.35 -17.05
N LEU A 460 33.55 4.35 -17.41
CA LEU A 460 33.05 3.03 -17.84
C LEU A 460 32.25 2.33 -16.74
N ALA A 461 32.68 2.43 -15.48
CA ALA A 461 31.93 1.87 -14.35
C ALA A 461 30.53 2.53 -14.21
N PHE A 462 30.41 3.85 -14.47
CA PHE A 462 29.10 4.52 -14.49
C PHE A 462 28.24 4.01 -15.65
N ILE A 463 28.80 3.87 -16.85
CA ILE A 463 28.05 3.33 -18.01
C ILE A 463 27.52 1.93 -17.69
N VAL A 464 28.37 1.04 -17.18
CA VAL A 464 28.00 -0.34 -16.84
C VAL A 464 26.92 -0.35 -15.75
N CYS A 465 27.08 0.45 -14.70
CA CYS A 465 26.10 0.59 -13.62
C CYS A 465 24.74 1.10 -14.15
N ILE A 466 24.74 2.14 -15.00
CA ILE A 466 23.51 2.68 -15.60
C ILE A 466 22.81 1.62 -16.45
N ILE A 467 23.55 0.89 -17.28
CA ILE A 467 23.00 -0.19 -18.13
C ILE A 467 22.42 -1.29 -17.23
N GLU A 468 23.15 -1.73 -16.22
CA GLU A 468 22.70 -2.77 -15.28
C GLU A 468 21.42 -2.34 -14.54
N CYS A 469 21.39 -1.15 -13.95
CA CYS A 469 20.22 -0.60 -13.27
C CYS A 469 19.02 -0.46 -14.20
N THR A 470 19.25 0.02 -15.44
CA THR A 470 18.17 0.19 -16.43
C THR A 470 17.58 -1.14 -16.85
N ILE A 471 18.41 -2.14 -17.16
CA ILE A 471 17.94 -3.48 -17.55
C ILE A 471 17.13 -4.10 -16.42
N ASN A 472 17.63 -4.05 -15.19
CA ASN A 472 16.93 -4.63 -14.05
C ASN A 472 15.58 -3.94 -13.80
N MET A 473 15.56 -2.60 -13.84
CA MET A 473 14.33 -1.84 -13.57
C MET A 473 13.29 -1.98 -14.69
N ASP A 474 13.73 -2.01 -15.94
CA ASP A 474 12.84 -2.21 -17.09
C ASP A 474 12.17 -3.58 -17.05
N SER A 475 12.93 -4.63 -16.77
CA SER A 475 12.42 -6.01 -16.78
C SER A 475 11.60 -6.37 -15.55
N THR A 476 11.87 -5.78 -14.38
CA THR A 476 11.31 -6.25 -13.11
C THR A 476 10.50 -5.19 -12.35
N GLY A 477 10.73 -3.89 -12.62
CA GLY A 477 10.18 -2.82 -11.79
C GLY A 477 9.06 -2.01 -12.42
N ILE A 478 8.99 -1.89 -13.75
CA ILE A 478 8.02 -1.02 -14.43
C ILE A 478 6.84 -1.83 -14.95
N GLY A 479 5.71 -1.77 -14.21
CA GLY A 479 4.42 -2.25 -14.69
C GLY A 479 3.53 -1.07 -15.09
N THR A 480 2.81 -1.18 -16.21
CA THR A 480 1.96 -0.10 -16.74
C THR A 480 0.49 -0.47 -16.78
N THR A 481 -0.36 0.53 -16.67
CA THR A 481 -1.81 0.47 -16.88
C THR A 481 -2.16 1.46 -17.98
N ASN A 482 -3.17 1.14 -18.80
CA ASN A 482 -3.64 2.08 -19.82
C ASN A 482 -4.34 3.27 -19.13
N ARG A 483 -3.82 4.47 -19.34
CA ARG A 483 -4.27 5.72 -18.71
C ARG A 483 -5.69 6.10 -19.14
N THR A 484 -5.98 6.01 -20.43
CA THR A 484 -7.32 6.35 -20.96
C THR A 484 -8.37 5.42 -20.40
N SER A 485 -8.08 4.12 -20.28
CA SER A 485 -9.01 3.17 -19.66
C SER A 485 -9.23 3.46 -18.18
N TYR A 486 -8.20 3.91 -17.45
CA TYR A 486 -8.35 4.29 -16.04
C TYR A 486 -9.18 5.57 -15.85
N LEU A 487 -9.09 6.51 -16.78
CA LEU A 487 -9.80 7.80 -16.72
C LEU A 487 -11.08 7.83 -17.56
N LEU A 488 -11.52 6.69 -18.12
CA LEU A 488 -12.54 6.64 -19.18
C LEU A 488 -13.82 7.44 -18.85
N ASP A 489 -14.35 7.28 -17.65
CA ASP A 489 -15.59 7.92 -17.18
C ASP A 489 -15.34 8.96 -16.07
N TYR A 490 -14.09 9.44 -15.93
CA TYR A 490 -13.73 10.36 -14.84
C TYR A 490 -14.52 11.67 -14.91
N ASP A 491 -14.52 12.33 -16.05
CA ASP A 491 -15.19 13.63 -16.22
C ASP A 491 -16.73 13.48 -16.20
N ALA A 492 -17.26 12.38 -16.79
CA ALA A 492 -18.69 12.08 -16.79
C ALA A 492 -19.23 11.86 -15.36
N ILE A 493 -18.57 11.00 -14.57
CA ILE A 493 -18.98 10.76 -13.18
C ILE A 493 -18.84 12.03 -12.32
N LYS A 494 -17.80 12.83 -12.53
CA LYS A 494 -17.66 14.13 -11.84
C LYS A 494 -18.81 15.09 -12.17
N SER A 495 -19.19 15.18 -13.43
CA SER A 495 -20.32 16.02 -13.88
C SER A 495 -21.63 15.57 -13.23
N VAL A 496 -21.91 14.26 -13.31
CA VAL A 496 -23.14 13.67 -12.74
C VAL A 496 -23.21 13.87 -11.23
N THR A 497 -22.12 13.60 -10.51
CA THR A 497 -22.09 13.77 -9.04
C THR A 497 -22.22 15.22 -8.63
N GLN A 498 -21.68 16.17 -9.42
CA GLN A 498 -21.85 17.59 -9.18
C GLN A 498 -23.30 18.04 -9.39
N THR A 499 -23.95 17.59 -10.47
CA THR A 499 -25.38 17.90 -10.75
C THR A 499 -26.28 17.46 -9.60
N VAL A 500 -26.10 16.20 -9.12
CA VAL A 500 -26.86 15.68 -7.98
C VAL A 500 -26.62 16.52 -6.72
N ARG A 501 -25.37 16.91 -6.45
CA ARG A 501 -25.00 17.71 -5.28
C ARG A 501 -25.59 19.12 -5.31
N ASP A 502 -25.70 19.72 -6.50
CA ASP A 502 -26.25 21.07 -6.68
C ASP A 502 -27.79 21.07 -6.51
N GLU A 503 -28.45 19.96 -6.83
CA GLU A 503 -29.89 19.81 -6.72
C GLU A 503 -30.35 19.27 -5.35
N ASP A 504 -29.61 18.37 -4.75
CA ASP A 504 -29.91 17.75 -3.44
C ASP A 504 -28.88 18.10 -2.39
N THR A 505 -29.24 18.98 -1.47
CA THR A 505 -28.40 19.41 -0.33
C THR A 505 -28.62 18.57 0.93
N SER A 506 -29.49 17.55 0.88
CA SER A 506 -29.68 16.61 1.99
C SER A 506 -28.47 15.68 2.15
N PHE A 507 -28.36 14.99 3.29
CA PHE A 507 -27.41 13.90 3.41
C PHE A 507 -27.90 12.68 2.63
N TYR A 508 -27.09 12.16 1.75
CA TYR A 508 -27.29 10.91 1.03
C TYR A 508 -25.97 10.24 0.75
N ARG A 509 -26.02 8.93 0.49
CA ARG A 509 -24.94 8.18 -0.15
C ARG A 509 -25.34 7.83 -1.57
N MET A 510 -24.34 7.67 -2.41
CA MET A 510 -24.49 7.11 -3.74
C MET A 510 -23.41 6.05 -3.97
N ASP A 511 -23.67 5.16 -4.90
CA ASP A 511 -22.64 4.22 -5.32
C ASP A 511 -22.82 3.87 -6.80
N LYS A 512 -21.79 3.29 -7.40
CA LYS A 512 -21.74 2.94 -8.79
C LYS A 512 -22.10 1.46 -8.97
N LYS A 513 -23.21 1.22 -9.65
CA LYS A 513 -23.68 -0.13 -10.01
C LYS A 513 -23.20 -0.45 -11.41
N PHE A 514 -22.40 -1.49 -11.56
CA PHE A 514 -21.66 -1.85 -12.76
C PHE A 514 -20.55 -0.86 -13.13
N GLY A 515 -19.44 -1.37 -13.60
CA GLY A 515 -18.29 -0.59 -14.06
C GLY A 515 -17.55 0.20 -12.98
N ALA A 516 -17.72 -0.09 -11.68
CA ALA A 516 -16.83 0.43 -10.65
C ALA A 516 -15.40 -0.05 -10.90
N ARG A 517 -14.42 0.87 -10.83
CA ARG A 517 -13.01 0.52 -11.04
C ARG A 517 -12.40 -0.11 -9.82
N SER A 518 -12.77 0.43 -8.67
CA SER A 518 -12.32 -0.04 -7.39
C SER A 518 -13.41 0.19 -6.34
N LYS A 519 -13.25 -0.45 -5.19
CA LYS A 519 -14.11 -0.18 -4.03
C LYS A 519 -13.88 1.20 -3.40
N ASN A 520 -12.95 2.00 -3.95
CA ASN A 520 -12.67 3.37 -3.51
C ASN A 520 -13.08 4.43 -4.56
N ASP A 521 -14.05 4.11 -5.42
CA ASP A 521 -14.57 5.06 -6.41
C ASP A 521 -15.20 6.31 -5.75
N GLY A 522 -15.79 6.17 -4.56
CA GLY A 522 -16.25 7.31 -3.76
C GLY A 522 -15.14 8.32 -3.48
N ALA A 523 -13.99 7.85 -3.01
CA ALA A 523 -12.80 8.69 -2.78
C ALA A 523 -12.21 9.25 -4.08
N TRP A 524 -12.24 8.47 -5.18
CA TRP A 524 -11.71 8.91 -6.46
C TRP A 524 -12.52 10.04 -7.08
N HIS A 525 -13.85 9.95 -7.00
CA HIS A 525 -14.78 10.92 -7.56
C HIS A 525 -15.34 11.91 -6.53
N ASN A 526 -15.02 11.74 -5.22
CA ASN A 526 -15.45 12.56 -4.08
C ASN A 526 -16.97 12.60 -3.91
N TYR A 527 -17.58 11.46 -3.70
CA TYR A 527 -18.98 11.32 -3.29
C TYR A 527 -19.10 10.36 -2.10
N HIS A 528 -20.11 10.57 -1.26
CA HIS A 528 -20.37 9.71 -0.11
C HIS A 528 -20.78 8.31 -0.58
N SER A 529 -19.97 7.31 -0.26
CA SER A 529 -20.09 5.93 -0.72
C SER A 529 -20.37 4.97 0.44
N ILE A 530 -20.62 3.69 0.12
CA ILE A 530 -20.61 2.61 1.10
C ILE A 530 -19.47 1.63 0.87
N SER A 531 -18.68 1.82 -0.18
CA SER A 531 -17.62 0.89 -0.60
C SER A 531 -16.23 1.33 -0.13
N THR A 532 -15.37 0.39 0.25
CA THR A 532 -13.97 0.66 0.58
C THR A 532 -13.08 -0.56 0.42
N PHE A 533 -11.80 -0.29 0.10
CA PHE A 533 -10.68 -1.21 0.21
C PHE A 533 -9.50 -0.47 0.87
N SER A 534 -9.22 -0.78 2.13
CA SER A 534 -8.18 -0.09 2.90
C SER A 534 -7.61 -0.98 3.99
N SER A 535 -6.28 -0.91 4.20
CA SER A 535 -5.62 -1.57 5.33
C SER A 535 -6.07 -1.05 6.70
N THR A 536 -6.71 0.11 6.75
CA THR A 536 -7.28 0.72 7.97
C THR A 536 -8.78 0.47 8.13
N SER A 537 -9.38 -0.37 7.25
CA SER A 537 -10.80 -0.71 7.32
C SER A 537 -11.15 -1.47 8.58
N SER A 538 -12.34 -1.20 9.13
CA SER A 538 -12.87 -1.93 10.30
C SER A 538 -13.24 -3.37 9.93
N ALA A 539 -12.71 -4.34 10.70
CA ALA A 539 -13.04 -5.75 10.55
C ALA A 539 -14.53 -6.01 10.81
N GLY A 540 -15.11 -5.36 11.82
CA GLY A 540 -16.55 -5.50 12.12
C GLY A 540 -17.45 -5.01 11.00
N MET A 541 -17.07 -3.96 10.28
CA MET A 541 -17.81 -3.50 9.11
C MET A 541 -17.71 -4.50 7.95
N SER A 542 -16.53 -5.05 7.68
CA SER A 542 -16.38 -6.10 6.67
C SER A 542 -17.23 -7.34 6.99
N GLU A 543 -17.28 -7.76 8.27
CA GLU A 543 -18.12 -8.85 8.74
C GLU A 543 -19.62 -8.54 8.56
N LEU A 544 -20.07 -7.35 8.98
CA LEU A 544 -21.47 -6.92 8.81
C LEU A 544 -21.89 -6.95 7.34
N PHE A 545 -21.08 -6.40 6.44
CA PHE A 545 -21.37 -6.41 5.03
C PHE A 545 -21.47 -7.84 4.48
N GLY A 546 -20.54 -8.72 4.86
CA GLY A 546 -20.61 -10.13 4.49
C GLY A 546 -21.87 -10.83 5.01
N LYS A 547 -22.27 -10.59 6.25
CA LYS A 547 -23.51 -11.13 6.83
C LYS A 547 -24.78 -10.63 6.15
N LEU A 548 -24.74 -9.41 5.61
CA LEU A 548 -25.85 -8.83 4.84
C LEU A 548 -25.82 -9.20 3.36
N GLY A 549 -24.82 -9.98 2.92
CA GLY A 549 -24.74 -10.50 1.56
C GLY A 549 -24.06 -9.58 0.56
N PHE A 550 -23.26 -8.63 1.01
CA PHE A 550 -22.41 -7.82 0.15
C PHE A 550 -21.09 -8.53 -0.17
N GLU A 551 -20.46 -8.12 -1.25
CA GLU A 551 -19.07 -8.45 -1.55
C GLU A 551 -18.16 -7.92 -0.44
N HIS A 552 -17.35 -8.81 0.15
CA HIS A 552 -16.46 -8.44 1.26
C HIS A 552 -15.19 -9.29 1.28
N SER A 553 -14.20 -8.78 1.97
CA SER A 553 -12.97 -9.48 2.34
C SER A 553 -12.47 -8.95 3.68
N MET A 554 -11.33 -9.41 4.16
CA MET A 554 -10.77 -9.03 5.46
C MET A 554 -10.66 -7.50 5.66
N ASN A 555 -10.33 -6.76 4.60
CA ASN A 555 -10.06 -5.31 4.64
C ASN A 555 -10.79 -4.53 3.54
N ALA A 556 -11.85 -5.11 2.98
CA ALA A 556 -12.63 -4.50 1.92
C ALA A 556 -14.09 -4.94 1.98
N TYR A 557 -14.99 -4.05 1.61
CA TYR A 557 -16.39 -4.34 1.32
C TYR A 557 -16.87 -3.39 0.22
N GLY A 558 -17.85 -3.83 -0.54
CA GLY A 558 -18.31 -3.11 -1.73
C GLY A 558 -19.80 -3.13 -1.92
N TYR A 559 -20.28 -2.33 -2.86
CA TYR A 559 -21.70 -2.17 -3.19
C TYR A 559 -22.31 -3.42 -3.86
N ASN A 560 -21.49 -4.29 -4.47
CA ASN A 560 -22.00 -5.54 -5.03
C ASN A 560 -22.67 -6.38 -3.95
N GLY A 561 -23.88 -6.84 -4.21
CA GLY A 561 -24.72 -7.52 -3.23
C GLY A 561 -25.75 -6.62 -2.54
N ALA A 562 -25.78 -5.32 -2.84
CA ALA A 562 -26.79 -4.41 -2.35
C ALA A 562 -28.20 -4.86 -2.80
N THR A 563 -29.17 -4.68 -1.91
CA THR A 563 -30.59 -4.85 -2.18
C THR A 563 -31.32 -3.55 -1.85
N LEU A 564 -32.53 -3.37 -2.33
CA LEU A 564 -33.36 -2.19 -1.97
C LEU A 564 -33.52 -2.04 -0.44
N VAL A 565 -33.48 -3.14 0.31
CA VAL A 565 -33.53 -3.13 1.78
C VAL A 565 -32.26 -2.50 2.37
N THR A 566 -31.10 -2.95 1.93
CA THR A 566 -29.82 -2.43 2.42
C THR A 566 -29.51 -1.02 1.93
N GLU A 567 -29.88 -0.70 0.69
CA GLU A 567 -29.80 0.67 0.17
C GLU A 567 -30.64 1.63 1.02
N SER A 568 -31.87 1.21 1.39
CA SER A 568 -32.73 1.99 2.28
C SER A 568 -32.06 2.23 3.63
N LEU A 569 -31.63 1.18 4.32
CA LEU A 569 -31.01 1.26 5.65
C LEU A 569 -29.72 2.08 5.68
N PHE A 570 -28.93 2.04 4.62
CA PHE A 570 -27.62 2.70 4.53
C PHE A 570 -27.66 4.07 3.90
N SER A 571 -28.86 4.65 3.69
CA SER A 571 -29.05 5.97 3.08
C SER A 571 -28.49 6.08 1.67
N VAL A 572 -28.44 4.97 0.90
CA VAL A 572 -28.06 5.01 -0.52
C VAL A 572 -29.25 5.49 -1.34
N LYS A 573 -29.23 6.79 -1.67
CA LYS A 573 -30.31 7.47 -2.36
C LYS A 573 -30.14 7.42 -3.87
N TYR A 574 -28.90 7.49 -4.34
CA TYR A 574 -28.61 7.55 -5.76
C TYR A 574 -27.70 6.40 -6.18
N THR A 575 -28.04 5.81 -7.33
CA THR A 575 -27.25 4.77 -7.99
C THR A 575 -26.82 5.26 -9.35
N ILE A 576 -25.50 5.28 -9.60
CA ILE A 576 -24.92 5.61 -10.90
C ILE A 576 -24.74 4.32 -11.68
N THR A 577 -25.18 4.27 -12.92
CA THR A 577 -25.05 3.07 -13.78
C THR A 577 -25.00 3.47 -15.26
N ASN A 578 -24.39 2.62 -16.07
CA ASN A 578 -24.42 2.72 -17.53
C ASN A 578 -25.52 1.83 -18.16
N ARG A 579 -26.46 1.34 -17.36
CA ARG A 579 -27.55 0.45 -17.81
C ARG A 579 -28.90 1.05 -17.45
N ILE A 580 -29.90 0.81 -18.29
CA ILE A 580 -31.29 1.19 -17.99
C ILE A 580 -31.81 0.22 -16.94
N LEU A 581 -32.24 0.77 -15.80
CA LEU A 581 -32.88 0.03 -14.71
C LEU A 581 -34.39 0.25 -14.76
N THR A 582 -35.16 -0.83 -14.71
CA THR A 582 -36.62 -0.78 -14.60
C THR A 582 -37.05 -1.29 -13.23
N SER A 583 -37.70 -0.45 -12.45
CA SER A 583 -38.25 -0.83 -11.15
C SER A 583 -39.29 0.22 -10.69
N SER A 584 -40.35 -0.24 -10.05
CA SER A 584 -41.31 0.67 -9.41
C SER A 584 -40.72 1.41 -8.18
N SER A 585 -39.65 0.89 -7.63
CA SER A 585 -38.94 1.45 -6.47
C SER A 585 -37.90 2.49 -6.85
N LEU A 586 -37.52 2.56 -8.12
CA LEU A 586 -36.54 3.51 -8.63
C LEU A 586 -37.20 4.56 -9.50
N ARG A 587 -36.65 5.74 -9.54
CA ARG A 587 -36.99 6.84 -10.45
C ARG A 587 -35.69 7.24 -11.17
N GLU A 588 -35.76 7.30 -12.50
CA GLU A 588 -34.72 7.96 -13.27
C GLU A 588 -34.65 9.43 -12.84
N TYR A 589 -33.47 9.85 -12.42
CA TYR A 589 -33.22 11.16 -11.85
C TYR A 589 -32.52 12.05 -12.88
N TYR A 590 -31.47 11.51 -13.49
CA TYR A 590 -30.64 12.25 -14.44
C TYR A 590 -30.02 11.28 -15.46
N VAL A 591 -29.84 11.78 -16.68
CA VAL A 591 -29.11 11.10 -17.75
C VAL A 591 -27.95 11.99 -18.14
N GLY A 592 -26.73 11.47 -17.96
CA GLY A 592 -25.49 12.16 -18.34
C GLY A 592 -25.30 12.19 -19.86
N ASP A 593 -24.51 13.15 -20.33
CA ASP A 593 -24.20 13.33 -21.75
C ASP A 593 -23.46 12.14 -22.37
N ASP A 594 -22.70 11.41 -21.56
CA ASP A 594 -21.88 10.24 -21.96
C ASP A 594 -22.61 8.89 -21.75
N GLY A 595 -23.93 8.94 -21.43
CA GLY A 595 -24.79 7.76 -21.29
C GLY A 595 -24.81 7.14 -19.90
N GLU A 596 -24.32 7.83 -18.87
CA GLU A 596 -24.54 7.47 -17.47
C GLU A 596 -25.96 7.83 -17.05
N PHE A 597 -26.58 6.91 -16.30
CA PHE A 597 -27.86 7.10 -15.67
C PHE A 597 -27.69 7.27 -14.16
N VAL A 598 -28.48 8.16 -13.57
CA VAL A 598 -28.64 8.23 -12.11
C VAL A 598 -30.09 7.88 -11.79
N TYR A 599 -30.22 6.86 -10.92
CA TYR A 599 -31.52 6.46 -10.40
C TYR A 599 -31.65 6.85 -8.94
N GLU A 600 -32.78 7.46 -8.57
CA GLU A 600 -33.12 7.73 -7.18
C GLU A 600 -33.94 6.58 -6.60
N ASN A 601 -33.47 6.05 -5.43
CA ASN A 601 -34.24 5.12 -4.63
C ASN A 601 -35.32 5.88 -3.83
N LYS A 602 -36.60 5.59 -4.11
CA LYS A 602 -37.76 6.22 -3.44
C LYS A 602 -37.90 5.87 -1.97
N TYR A 603 -37.25 4.80 -1.53
CA TYR A 603 -37.35 4.24 -0.17
C TYR A 603 -36.04 4.44 0.62
N THR A 604 -35.44 5.60 0.53
CA THR A 604 -34.19 5.90 1.24
C THR A 604 -34.51 6.41 2.65
N LEU A 605 -33.98 5.76 3.69
CA LEU A 605 -34.01 6.27 5.06
C LEU A 605 -32.92 7.34 5.25
N PRO A 606 -33.16 8.38 6.04
CA PRO A 606 -32.10 9.34 6.38
C PRO A 606 -31.02 8.70 7.28
N LEU A 607 -29.95 9.45 7.53
CA LEU A 607 -28.78 8.99 8.31
C LEU A 607 -29.13 8.43 9.69
N GLY A 608 -30.21 8.90 10.29
CA GLY A 608 -30.71 8.42 11.58
C GLY A 608 -32.23 8.17 11.56
N PHE A 609 -32.67 7.10 12.20
CA PHE A 609 -34.08 6.72 12.32
C PHE A 609 -34.33 5.97 13.64
N ILE A 610 -35.57 5.91 14.06
CA ILE A 610 -35.97 5.26 15.31
C ILE A 610 -36.62 3.90 15.04
N THR A 611 -36.29 2.93 15.90
CA THR A 611 -37.09 1.72 16.06
C THR A 611 -37.68 1.68 17.47
N TYR A 612 -38.91 1.20 17.57
CA TYR A 612 -39.58 0.95 18.84
C TYR A 612 -39.42 -0.49 19.33
N ASN A 613 -38.74 -1.31 18.57
CA ASN A 613 -38.36 -2.67 18.92
C ASN A 613 -36.94 -2.69 19.53
N ASN A 614 -36.57 -3.79 20.14
CA ASN A 614 -35.23 -3.94 20.68
C ASN A 614 -34.22 -4.26 19.57
N ALA A 615 -33.58 -3.24 18.99
CA ALA A 615 -32.59 -3.42 17.96
C ALA A 615 -31.37 -4.28 18.39
N GLY A 616 -31.09 -4.31 19.70
CA GLY A 616 -29.97 -5.11 20.25
C GLY A 616 -30.22 -6.63 20.23
N GLU A 617 -31.42 -7.09 19.88
CA GLU A 617 -31.70 -8.52 19.68
C GLU A 617 -31.12 -9.06 18.35
N TRP A 618 -30.76 -8.22 17.41
CA TRP A 618 -30.07 -8.64 16.19
C TRP A 618 -28.56 -8.48 16.34
N ASN A 619 -27.84 -9.59 16.28
CA ASN A 619 -26.38 -9.61 16.39
C ASN A 619 -25.75 -10.17 15.10
N PRO A 620 -24.94 -9.39 14.37
CA PRO A 620 -24.27 -9.85 13.15
C PRO A 620 -23.42 -11.11 13.36
N SER A 621 -22.73 -11.24 14.51
CA SER A 621 -21.86 -12.38 14.80
C SER A 621 -22.64 -13.69 15.01
N GLU A 622 -23.91 -13.63 15.34
CA GLU A 622 -24.80 -14.77 15.53
C GLU A 622 -25.64 -15.09 14.29
N ALA A 623 -25.66 -14.19 13.29
CA ALA A 623 -26.39 -14.36 12.05
C ALA A 623 -25.70 -15.41 11.16
N ASN A 624 -26.32 -16.58 11.02
CA ASN A 624 -25.78 -17.74 10.30
C ASN A 624 -26.53 -18.07 9.01
N GLY A 625 -27.54 -17.28 8.64
CA GLY A 625 -28.29 -17.38 7.40
C GLY A 625 -27.52 -16.83 6.19
N THR A 626 -28.10 -17.02 5.02
CA THR A 626 -27.67 -16.29 3.81
C THR A 626 -27.88 -14.79 3.99
N GLY A 627 -27.27 -13.96 3.13
CA GLY A 627 -27.45 -12.51 3.20
C GLY A 627 -28.94 -12.09 3.17
N ILE A 628 -29.78 -12.74 2.35
CA ILE A 628 -31.23 -12.49 2.27
C ILE A 628 -31.95 -12.90 3.56
N GLU A 629 -31.62 -14.05 4.12
CA GLU A 629 -32.23 -14.52 5.38
C GLU A 629 -31.84 -13.60 6.55
N ASN A 630 -30.59 -13.14 6.58
CA ASN A 630 -30.12 -12.20 7.58
C ASN A 630 -30.79 -10.82 7.45
N GLN A 631 -31.04 -10.35 6.22
CA GLN A 631 -31.80 -9.11 5.98
C GLN A 631 -33.26 -9.26 6.41
N ASN A 632 -33.91 -10.40 6.13
CA ASN A 632 -35.25 -10.70 6.66
C ASN A 632 -35.31 -10.63 8.18
N SER A 633 -34.34 -11.28 8.85
CA SER A 633 -34.23 -11.26 10.33
C SER A 633 -33.99 -9.85 10.87
N LEU A 634 -33.10 -9.06 10.24
CA LEU A 634 -32.82 -7.68 10.63
C LEU A 634 -34.09 -6.82 10.54
N ILE A 635 -34.79 -6.83 9.40
CA ILE A 635 -36.02 -6.05 9.21
C ILE A 635 -37.11 -6.49 10.18
N GLN A 636 -37.27 -7.79 10.41
CA GLN A 636 -38.21 -8.29 11.41
C GLN A 636 -37.90 -7.79 12.81
N THR A 637 -36.63 -7.80 13.21
CA THR A 637 -36.21 -7.24 14.52
C THR A 637 -36.51 -5.76 14.61
N LEU A 638 -36.21 -4.98 13.56
CA LEU A 638 -36.40 -3.53 13.59
C LEU A 638 -37.87 -3.10 13.51
N THR A 639 -38.72 -3.83 12.79
CA THR A 639 -40.08 -3.36 12.44
C THR A 639 -41.21 -4.32 12.87
N GLY A 640 -40.89 -5.56 13.16
CA GLY A 640 -41.88 -6.64 13.35
C GLY A 640 -42.37 -7.25 12.02
N ILE A 641 -42.01 -6.72 10.86
CA ILE A 641 -42.44 -7.21 9.57
C ILE A 641 -41.54 -8.38 9.14
N ALA A 642 -42.11 -9.55 9.03
CA ALA A 642 -41.40 -10.76 8.61
C ALA A 642 -41.45 -10.96 7.08
N ASN A 643 -40.46 -11.70 6.56
CA ASN A 643 -40.43 -12.19 5.18
C ASN A 643 -40.59 -11.07 4.13
N VAL A 644 -39.78 -10.03 4.22
CA VAL A 644 -39.68 -8.99 3.18
C VAL A 644 -39.10 -9.56 1.88
N PHE A 645 -38.36 -10.65 1.96
CA PHE A 645 -37.99 -11.49 0.83
C PHE A 645 -38.64 -12.87 0.98
N THR A 646 -39.21 -13.38 -0.09
CA THR A 646 -39.82 -14.73 -0.16
C THR A 646 -39.10 -15.58 -1.18
N LEU A 647 -38.89 -16.83 -0.85
CA LEU A 647 -38.26 -17.81 -1.76
C LEU A 647 -39.15 -18.03 -2.97
N THR A 648 -38.58 -17.93 -4.16
CA THR A 648 -39.26 -18.09 -5.44
C THR A 648 -38.83 -19.37 -6.14
N TYR A 649 -37.53 -19.70 -6.09
CA TYR A 649 -36.98 -20.87 -6.76
C TYR A 649 -35.74 -21.37 -6.05
N GLU A 650 -35.53 -22.69 -6.06
CA GLU A 650 -34.30 -23.33 -5.58
C GLU A 650 -33.70 -24.25 -6.66
N ASN A 651 -32.41 -24.10 -6.87
CA ASN A 651 -31.61 -24.97 -7.72
C ASN A 651 -30.56 -25.68 -6.87
N ALA A 652 -30.49 -27.01 -6.94
CA ALA A 652 -29.55 -27.77 -6.13
C ALA A 652 -28.21 -28.03 -6.84
N THR A 653 -28.21 -28.35 -8.15
CA THR A 653 -27.05 -28.90 -8.83
C THR A 653 -26.87 -28.51 -10.30
N ASP A 654 -27.84 -27.85 -10.92
CA ASP A 654 -27.75 -27.53 -12.34
C ASP A 654 -26.86 -26.32 -12.57
N SER A 655 -26.09 -26.32 -13.64
CA SER A 655 -25.31 -25.15 -14.06
C SER A 655 -26.15 -24.12 -14.82
N SER A 656 -27.36 -24.50 -15.29
CA SER A 656 -28.31 -23.61 -15.94
C SER A 656 -29.74 -24.00 -15.57
N PHE A 657 -30.56 -22.97 -15.28
CA PHE A 657 -31.97 -23.16 -14.94
C PHE A 657 -32.80 -21.92 -15.31
N GLU A 658 -34.13 -22.11 -15.37
CA GLU A 658 -35.10 -21.06 -15.67
C GLU A 658 -35.93 -20.73 -14.43
N VAL A 659 -36.13 -19.43 -14.19
CA VAL A 659 -37.01 -18.93 -13.14
C VAL A 659 -38.19 -18.20 -13.79
N LYS A 660 -39.40 -18.58 -13.44
CA LYS A 660 -40.65 -17.90 -13.82
C LYS A 660 -41.21 -17.20 -12.59
N PRO A 661 -41.19 -15.87 -12.53
CA PRO A 661 -41.75 -15.13 -11.41
C PRO A 661 -43.25 -15.42 -11.24
N VAL A 662 -43.69 -15.73 -10.03
CA VAL A 662 -45.12 -15.96 -9.71
C VAL A 662 -45.88 -14.63 -9.64
N LYS A 663 -45.20 -13.56 -9.29
CA LYS A 663 -45.70 -12.19 -9.17
C LYS A 663 -44.62 -11.19 -9.61
N ALA A 664 -45.08 -9.99 -9.96
CA ALA A 664 -44.17 -8.91 -10.28
C ALA A 664 -43.36 -8.47 -9.04
N GLY A 665 -42.08 -8.34 -9.18
CA GLY A 665 -41.19 -7.93 -8.08
C GLY A 665 -39.72 -7.92 -8.47
N HIS A 666 -38.89 -7.38 -7.59
CA HIS A 666 -37.43 -7.39 -7.74
C HIS A 666 -36.87 -8.74 -7.29
N LEU A 667 -36.09 -9.34 -8.15
CA LEU A 667 -35.50 -10.67 -7.91
C LEU A 667 -34.05 -10.55 -7.44
N TYR A 668 -33.69 -11.36 -6.46
CA TYR A 668 -32.35 -11.49 -5.94
C TYR A 668 -31.96 -12.95 -5.85
N MET A 669 -30.71 -13.28 -6.14
CA MET A 669 -30.19 -14.64 -6.09
C MET A 669 -29.01 -14.74 -5.13
N VAL A 670 -28.95 -15.84 -4.41
CA VAL A 670 -27.82 -16.24 -3.56
C VAL A 670 -27.27 -17.56 -4.08
N VAL A 671 -25.97 -17.60 -4.34
CA VAL A 671 -25.24 -18.83 -4.68
C VAL A 671 -24.51 -19.32 -3.42
N ARG A 672 -24.79 -20.54 -2.99
CA ARG A 672 -24.26 -21.08 -1.71
C ARG A 672 -22.95 -21.84 -1.84
N ASN A 673 -22.62 -22.32 -3.04
CA ASN A 673 -21.40 -23.08 -3.26
C ASN A 673 -20.25 -22.20 -3.80
N THR A 674 -19.03 -22.54 -3.44
CA THR A 674 -17.82 -21.77 -3.81
C THR A 674 -17.20 -22.19 -5.14
N THR A 675 -17.80 -23.12 -5.88
CA THR A 675 -17.28 -23.64 -7.16
C THR A 675 -17.65 -22.75 -8.35
N CYS A 676 -18.79 -22.05 -8.28
CA CYS A 676 -19.25 -21.14 -9.32
C CYS A 676 -18.66 -19.73 -9.10
N ASP A 677 -17.93 -19.22 -10.08
CA ASP A 677 -17.30 -17.89 -10.02
C ASP A 677 -18.02 -16.85 -10.88
N ASN A 678 -18.58 -17.29 -12.01
CA ASN A 678 -19.30 -16.42 -12.93
C ASN A 678 -20.71 -16.93 -13.15
N VAL A 679 -21.66 -16.01 -13.08
CA VAL A 679 -23.09 -16.27 -13.40
C VAL A 679 -23.54 -15.27 -14.44
N THR A 680 -24.22 -15.76 -15.45
CA THR A 680 -24.91 -14.97 -16.46
C THR A 680 -26.41 -15.11 -16.28
N ALA A 681 -27.10 -13.98 -16.17
CA ALA A 681 -28.56 -13.93 -16.13
C ALA A 681 -29.10 -13.25 -17.39
N THR A 682 -30.02 -13.89 -18.09
CA THR A 682 -30.72 -13.34 -19.27
C THR A 682 -32.16 -13.04 -18.91
N ILE A 683 -32.53 -11.78 -19.01
CA ILE A 683 -33.90 -11.28 -18.75
C ILE A 683 -34.35 -10.48 -19.94
N ASN A 684 -35.48 -10.83 -20.57
CA ASN A 684 -36.05 -10.10 -21.73
C ASN A 684 -35.03 -9.82 -22.84
N ASN A 685 -34.19 -10.82 -23.19
CA ASN A 685 -33.08 -10.73 -24.15
C ASN A 685 -31.89 -9.84 -23.74
N SER A 686 -31.89 -9.31 -22.53
CA SER A 686 -30.73 -8.60 -21.97
C SER A 686 -29.90 -9.56 -21.12
N GLU A 687 -28.62 -9.64 -21.40
CA GLU A 687 -27.68 -10.54 -20.73
C GLU A 687 -26.82 -9.76 -19.75
N TYR A 688 -26.70 -10.24 -18.51
CA TYR A 688 -25.91 -9.64 -17.45
C TYR A 688 -24.99 -10.70 -16.83
N THR A 689 -23.68 -10.42 -16.83
CA THR A 689 -22.70 -11.28 -16.21
C THR A 689 -22.24 -10.73 -14.86
N TYR A 690 -22.16 -11.59 -13.86
CA TYR A 690 -21.70 -11.36 -12.51
C TYR A 690 -20.49 -12.24 -12.24
N SER A 691 -19.41 -11.68 -11.73
CA SER A 691 -18.12 -12.38 -11.55
C SER A 691 -17.61 -12.23 -10.12
N GLY A 692 -16.67 -13.08 -9.72
CA GLY A 692 -16.01 -13.00 -8.41
C GLY A 692 -16.80 -13.61 -7.27
N LEU A 693 -17.76 -14.49 -7.55
CA LEU A 693 -18.62 -15.12 -6.55
C LEU A 693 -17.86 -16.07 -5.62
N LYS A 694 -16.76 -16.70 -6.08
CA LYS A 694 -15.89 -17.55 -5.24
C LYS A 694 -15.27 -16.81 -4.05
N ASN A 695 -15.07 -15.49 -4.19
CA ASN A 695 -14.35 -14.69 -3.21
C ASN A 695 -15.26 -14.00 -2.19
N GLY A 696 -16.58 -14.20 -2.23
CA GLY A 696 -17.44 -13.49 -1.31
C GLY A 696 -18.93 -13.80 -1.36
N ASN A 697 -19.40 -14.75 -2.14
CA ASN A 697 -20.81 -15.22 -2.19
C ASN A 697 -21.85 -14.10 -2.00
N HIS A 698 -21.66 -12.95 -2.67
CA HIS A 698 -22.57 -11.81 -2.53
C HIS A 698 -23.89 -12.06 -3.24
N ILE A 699 -24.94 -11.36 -2.81
CA ILE A 699 -26.26 -11.39 -3.44
C ILE A 699 -26.13 -10.87 -4.88
N ILE A 700 -26.77 -11.55 -5.82
CA ILE A 700 -26.89 -11.11 -7.20
C ILE A 700 -28.24 -10.42 -7.38
N ASP A 701 -28.23 -9.18 -7.82
CA ASP A 701 -29.43 -8.43 -8.20
C ASP A 701 -29.81 -8.79 -9.64
N LEU A 702 -30.87 -9.59 -9.79
CA LEU A 702 -31.40 -10.00 -11.08
C LEU A 702 -32.32 -8.95 -11.73
N GLY A 703 -32.66 -7.88 -11.00
CA GLY A 703 -33.55 -6.84 -11.49
C GLY A 703 -35.03 -7.13 -11.27
N TYR A 704 -35.89 -6.26 -11.87
CA TYR A 704 -37.34 -6.36 -11.74
C TYR A 704 -37.90 -7.28 -12.84
N ALA A 705 -38.75 -8.21 -12.45
CA ALA A 705 -39.41 -9.14 -13.38
C ALA A 705 -40.91 -9.28 -13.09
N VAL A 706 -41.67 -9.62 -14.12
CA VAL A 706 -43.13 -9.83 -14.06
C VAL A 706 -43.45 -11.30 -14.41
N PRO A 707 -44.65 -11.81 -14.12
CA PRO A 707 -45.00 -13.22 -14.38
C PRO A 707 -44.92 -13.65 -15.85
N ALA A 708 -44.90 -12.72 -16.79
CA ALA A 708 -44.71 -12.98 -18.22
C ALA A 708 -43.23 -13.20 -18.59
N ASP A 709 -42.29 -12.82 -17.75
CA ASP A 709 -40.88 -12.90 -18.02
C ASP A 709 -40.34 -14.31 -17.70
N THR A 710 -39.30 -14.70 -18.41
CA THR A 710 -38.49 -15.85 -18.08
C THR A 710 -37.07 -15.38 -17.82
N VAL A 711 -36.53 -15.71 -16.65
CA VAL A 711 -35.16 -15.39 -16.24
C VAL A 711 -34.35 -16.66 -16.42
N VAL A 712 -33.44 -16.66 -17.40
CA VAL A 712 -32.50 -17.78 -17.63
C VAL A 712 -31.21 -17.48 -16.91
N ILE A 713 -30.75 -18.38 -16.06
CA ILE A 713 -29.54 -18.24 -15.25
C ILE A 713 -28.57 -19.35 -15.64
N SER A 714 -27.35 -19.01 -15.97
CA SER A 714 -26.27 -19.93 -16.32
C SER A 714 -24.99 -19.61 -15.59
N GLY A 715 -24.35 -20.58 -14.96
CA GLY A 715 -23.07 -20.48 -14.27
C GLY A 715 -21.96 -21.20 -15.01
N ASP A 716 -20.72 -20.87 -14.71
CA ASP A 716 -19.50 -21.54 -15.19
C ASP A 716 -19.31 -22.95 -14.58
N SER A 717 -20.09 -23.30 -13.56
CA SER A 717 -20.17 -24.61 -12.93
C SER A 717 -21.53 -24.87 -12.32
N ALA A 718 -21.78 -26.08 -11.80
CA ALA A 718 -22.98 -26.43 -11.07
C ALA A 718 -23.21 -25.46 -9.87
N MET A 719 -24.42 -25.00 -9.70
CA MET A 719 -24.80 -24.01 -8.69
C MET A 719 -25.79 -24.58 -7.67
N ASN A 720 -25.50 -24.37 -6.39
CA ASN A 720 -26.52 -24.41 -5.35
C ASN A 720 -27.02 -22.97 -5.13
N ALA A 721 -28.17 -22.65 -5.70
CA ALA A 721 -28.66 -21.28 -5.73
C ALA A 721 -30.11 -21.18 -5.30
N SER A 722 -30.47 -20.07 -4.64
CA SER A 722 -31.84 -19.72 -4.29
C SER A 722 -32.20 -18.35 -4.83
N VAL A 723 -33.34 -18.23 -5.47
CA VAL A 723 -33.89 -16.97 -5.98
C VAL A 723 -35.03 -16.52 -5.11
N TYR A 724 -35.00 -15.27 -4.69
CA TYR A 724 -35.97 -14.63 -3.82
C TYR A 724 -36.64 -13.46 -4.55
N THR A 725 -37.91 -13.23 -4.24
CA THR A 725 -38.66 -12.04 -4.66
C THR A 725 -38.79 -11.07 -3.50
N LEU A 726 -38.49 -9.80 -3.70
CA LEU A 726 -38.78 -8.72 -2.75
C LEU A 726 -40.30 -8.46 -2.71
N GLU A 727 -40.89 -8.62 -1.53
CA GLU A 727 -42.31 -8.34 -1.26
C GLU A 727 -42.52 -6.83 -1.11
N THR A 728 -42.77 -6.13 -2.19
CA THR A 728 -42.85 -4.66 -2.22
C THR A 728 -43.79 -4.09 -1.18
N SER A 729 -44.96 -4.74 -0.92
CA SER A 729 -45.90 -4.27 0.11
C SER A 729 -45.33 -4.35 1.52
N ARG A 730 -44.68 -5.48 1.89
CA ARG A 730 -44.07 -5.67 3.21
C ARG A 730 -42.85 -4.78 3.38
N PHE A 731 -42.06 -4.62 2.32
CA PHE A 731 -40.91 -3.72 2.34
C PHE A 731 -41.37 -2.26 2.52
N THR A 732 -42.41 -1.84 1.82
CA THR A 732 -42.98 -0.48 1.97
C THR A 732 -43.54 -0.27 3.37
N GLU A 733 -44.21 -1.26 3.94
CA GLU A 733 -44.70 -1.20 5.33
C GLU A 733 -43.54 -1.05 6.34
N ALA A 734 -42.50 -1.89 6.21
CA ALA A 734 -41.30 -1.80 7.05
C ALA A 734 -40.60 -0.43 6.92
N TYR A 735 -40.46 0.06 5.69
CA TYR A 735 -39.89 1.38 5.42
C TYR A 735 -40.72 2.49 6.09
N ASN A 736 -42.05 2.47 5.96
CA ASN A 736 -42.91 3.49 6.55
C ASN A 736 -42.83 3.51 8.08
N ILE A 737 -42.68 2.35 8.73
CA ILE A 737 -42.47 2.25 10.18
C ILE A 737 -41.17 2.97 10.59
N LEU A 738 -40.05 2.73 9.89
CA LEU A 738 -38.76 3.33 10.21
C LEU A 738 -38.68 4.80 9.79
N ASN A 739 -39.27 5.17 8.67
CA ASN A 739 -39.30 6.54 8.15
C ASN A 739 -40.25 7.46 8.93
N GLY A 740 -41.27 6.90 9.59
CA GLY A 740 -42.24 7.67 10.36
C GLY A 740 -41.65 8.45 11.56
N SER A 741 -40.47 8.09 12.00
CA SER A 741 -39.69 8.78 13.03
C SER A 741 -38.22 8.84 12.62
N SER A 742 -37.92 9.74 11.72
CA SER A 742 -36.60 9.87 11.12
C SER A 742 -35.92 11.20 11.50
N LEU A 743 -34.58 11.22 11.47
CA LEU A 743 -33.77 12.38 11.80
C LEU A 743 -33.85 13.44 10.70
N SER A 744 -34.37 14.63 11.04
CA SER A 744 -34.26 15.80 10.19
C SER A 744 -32.96 16.54 10.48
N ILE A 745 -31.97 16.45 9.55
CA ILE A 745 -30.67 17.09 9.71
C ILE A 745 -30.82 18.60 9.46
N THR A 746 -30.42 19.41 10.44
CA THR A 746 -30.42 20.89 10.36
C THR A 746 -29.04 21.46 10.05
N SER A 747 -27.97 20.70 10.29
CA SER A 747 -26.61 21.08 9.97
C SER A 747 -25.76 19.82 9.84
N PHE A 748 -25.04 19.74 8.73
CA PHE A 748 -24.11 18.66 8.44
C PHE A 748 -22.70 19.20 8.23
N LYS A 749 -21.71 18.62 8.91
CA LYS A 749 -20.27 18.80 8.70
C LYS A 749 -19.61 17.45 8.93
N ASP A 750 -18.47 17.19 8.34
CA ASP A 750 -17.74 15.90 8.44
C ASP A 750 -17.69 15.32 9.86
N THR A 751 -17.49 16.17 10.84
CA THR A 751 -17.28 15.78 12.25
C THR A 751 -18.39 16.24 13.20
N LYS A 752 -19.45 16.84 12.68
CA LYS A 752 -20.55 17.36 13.52
C LYS A 752 -21.86 17.38 12.78
N ILE A 753 -22.81 16.60 13.28
CA ILE A 753 -24.17 16.54 12.76
C ILE A 753 -25.13 17.08 13.80
N LYS A 754 -26.07 17.92 13.39
CA LYS A 754 -27.18 18.38 14.22
C LYS A 754 -28.49 18.12 13.51
N GLY A 755 -29.50 17.77 14.26
CA GLY A 755 -30.81 17.50 13.73
C GLY A 755 -31.87 17.42 14.84
N THR A 756 -33.09 17.18 14.43
CA THR A 756 -34.25 16.95 15.31
C THR A 756 -34.90 15.63 14.95
N ILE A 757 -35.38 14.94 15.95
CA ILE A 757 -36.11 13.69 15.80
C ILE A 757 -37.22 13.66 16.87
N THR A 758 -38.38 13.07 16.53
CA THR A 758 -39.50 12.95 17.45
C THR A 758 -39.72 11.49 17.81
N ALA A 759 -39.75 11.18 19.11
CA ALA A 759 -40.09 9.87 19.62
C ALA A 759 -41.33 9.97 20.50
N ASN A 760 -42.34 9.14 20.24
CA ASN A 760 -43.60 9.12 21.00
C ASN A 760 -43.56 8.26 22.25
N LYS A 761 -42.54 7.40 22.36
CA LYS A 761 -42.26 6.52 23.51
C LYS A 761 -40.76 6.18 23.55
N ALA A 762 -40.32 5.44 24.54
CA ALA A 762 -38.98 4.93 24.60
C ALA A 762 -38.63 4.13 23.33
N ALA A 763 -37.49 4.44 22.73
CA ALA A 763 -37.07 3.91 21.44
C ALA A 763 -35.56 3.85 21.31
N THR A 764 -35.08 3.07 20.37
CA THR A 764 -33.66 3.04 19.96
C THR A 764 -33.45 3.90 18.73
N LEU A 765 -32.55 4.89 18.83
CA LEU A 765 -32.10 5.68 17.68
C LEU A 765 -30.94 4.98 17.01
N ILE A 766 -31.10 4.67 15.72
CA ILE A 766 -30.11 4.00 14.89
C ILE A 766 -29.51 5.02 13.93
N PHE A 767 -28.17 5.01 13.84
CA PHE A 767 -27.45 5.76 12.82
C PHE A 767 -26.79 4.81 11.82
N SER A 768 -26.90 5.08 10.55
CA SER A 768 -26.14 4.40 9.49
C SER A 768 -24.69 4.92 9.42
N ILE A 769 -24.00 4.95 10.56
CA ILE A 769 -22.62 5.41 10.74
C ILE A 769 -21.85 4.29 11.41
N PRO A 770 -20.64 3.91 10.95
CA PRO A 770 -19.80 2.96 11.65
C PRO A 770 -19.49 3.43 13.06
N TYR A 771 -19.58 2.50 14.02
CA TYR A 771 -19.25 2.83 15.40
C TYR A 771 -17.77 3.20 15.54
N ASP A 772 -17.51 4.36 16.15
CA ASP A 772 -16.19 4.83 16.54
C ASP A 772 -16.31 5.59 17.87
N LYS A 773 -15.42 5.34 18.82
CA LYS A 773 -15.41 6.05 20.14
C LYS A 773 -15.22 7.57 20.00
N GLY A 774 -14.78 8.04 18.85
CA GLY A 774 -14.70 9.46 18.53
C GLY A 774 -16.08 10.12 18.39
N TRP A 775 -17.09 9.38 17.93
CA TRP A 775 -18.47 9.86 17.87
C TRP A 775 -19.07 9.94 19.27
N LYS A 776 -19.73 11.06 19.58
CA LYS A 776 -20.43 11.27 20.84
C LYS A 776 -21.82 11.84 20.53
N VAL A 777 -22.86 11.18 21.05
CA VAL A 777 -24.23 11.58 20.84
C VAL A 777 -24.72 12.39 22.03
N TYR A 778 -25.44 13.48 21.74
CA TYR A 778 -26.10 14.34 22.72
C TYR A 778 -27.56 14.47 22.35
N ILE A 779 -28.47 14.23 23.30
CA ILE A 779 -29.90 14.49 23.17
C ILE A 779 -30.26 15.60 24.16
N ASP A 780 -30.83 16.69 23.65
CA ASP A 780 -31.19 17.90 24.44
C ASP A 780 -30.03 18.40 25.32
N GLY A 781 -28.82 18.38 24.76
CA GLY A 781 -27.60 18.82 25.43
C GLY A 781 -27.00 17.82 26.45
N ARG A 782 -27.64 16.68 26.67
CA ARG A 782 -27.12 15.61 27.56
C ARG A 782 -26.44 14.52 26.73
N LYS A 783 -25.22 14.14 27.15
CA LYS A 783 -24.51 13.02 26.54
C LYS A 783 -25.26 11.71 26.83
N VAL A 784 -25.50 10.92 25.81
CA VAL A 784 -26.07 9.57 25.91
C VAL A 784 -25.02 8.52 25.58
N GLU A 785 -25.25 7.30 26.05
CA GLU A 785 -24.41 6.16 25.74
C GLU A 785 -24.68 5.67 24.31
N THR A 786 -23.63 5.28 23.62
CA THR A 786 -23.67 4.81 22.23
C THR A 786 -23.08 3.40 22.15
#